data_31145f9314080db2f59db13a0b3a996e
#
_entry.id   31145f9314080db2f59db13a0b3a996e
#
_cell.length_a   1.000
_cell.length_b   1.000
_cell.length_c   1.000
_cell.angle_alpha   90.00
_cell.angle_beta   90.00
_cell.angle_gamma   90.00
#
_symmetry.space_group_name_H-M   'P 1'
#
loop_
_entity.id
_entity.type
_entity.pdbx_description
1 polymer ?
#
loop_
_entity_poly.entity_id
_entity_poly.type
_entity_poly.pdbx_seq_one_letter_code
_entity_poly.pdbx_strand_id
1 'polypeptide(L)'
;MKNHKKKRIRAYIGCILSLFMLFSIIPLKGKTAKAADSNESRKKIVAYFTEWSVYGGHNNYKISDLPWDKVTHINYAFATIKNNKIALFDEWAATGIDFGDGWDSPYKGNLGQIKKYKKKYPNVKVLISIGGWSQSAGFHNVAKTPENRKIFADSVVEFIRDWDLDGADIDWEYPTFKRDGDTVDNPNDQGTPLADESEKETFTLLLKDLRETLNKAGKEDNKYYELTAAVGSGKDKIEKTEPEKYSQYLDFINIMTYDMNGAWENVTGHQSPLYKNPYDNHDDTVKNYYNVDTAMKLFEAYNIPKDKLVVGSPYYSRGWKGVKNDGPIKELPGLFATATGGAKGTWDGGRAAGCNPYHYIKGTLEKDSSFKKYRDPYSKVPYLYSESKGEMYTYEDETSLGEKVKYVKDNNYGGVIFWELAGDAPLKGSSLTDVIYKGFFGDGGIPSDDKLPKSPEVSLKNDDNYGNYDINISIPTDSRGDKIKLYENNQVILEEDINKLPSNNIIKNFKGKKEGSYTYTAELVNKYGSSKGNTIVVKATDPNKLKAPIISVDKQINTGDYKISMEVLKDNNGNELKLYENGVEILTEKIDGSTSKTFIKEFKDKKVGEYTYKAEIVRKDDKIESNDLKVTVKDKDSSVKEKPGKPALTHDNWWPADGDYTITMNMWWGVNGDKIKIYENGVLINEANLTANTPQAQTYSLKINGRKNGKYTYYAELINEAGATISDDLVVSVTESNK
;
A
#
# COMPACT_ATOMS: atom_id res chain seq x y z
N MET A 1 69.35 50.41 6.07
CA MET A 1 69.40 49.34 7.05
C MET A 1 68.67 49.74 8.34
N LYS A 2 67.33 49.91 8.31
CA LYS A 2 66.48 50.16 9.50
C LYS A 2 65.02 49.88 9.18
N ASN A 3 64.65 48.62 8.83
CA ASN A 3 63.25 48.28 8.73
C ASN A 3 62.96 46.77 8.85
N HIS A 4 63.94 45.98 9.34
CA HIS A 4 63.70 44.50 9.50
C HIS A 4 63.62 44.03 10.97
N LYS A 5 63.72 44.94 11.97
CA LYS A 5 63.62 44.52 13.40
C LYS A 5 62.29 44.73 14.07
N LYS A 6 61.30 45.34 13.41
CA LYS A 6 59.98 45.55 14.01
C LYS A 6 58.92 44.45 13.67
N LYS A 7 59.18 43.50 12.75
CA LYS A 7 58.28 42.40 12.41
C LYS A 7 58.56 41.12 13.21
N ARG A 8 59.66 40.96 13.92
CA ARG A 8 59.95 39.76 14.72
C ARG A 8 59.48 39.83 16.18
N ILE A 9 59.13 41.00 16.70
CA ILE A 9 58.73 41.20 18.10
C ILE A 9 57.15 40.99 18.23
N ARG A 10 56.41 41.14 17.13
CA ARG A 10 54.95 40.88 17.17
C ARG A 10 54.61 39.42 16.99
N ALA A 11 55.49 38.54 16.57
CA ALA A 11 55.26 37.11 16.43
C ALA A 11 55.48 36.30 17.73
N TYR A 12 56.25 36.85 18.66
CA TYR A 12 56.58 36.22 19.96
C TYR A 12 55.57 36.53 21.08
N ILE A 13 54.74 37.59 20.95
CA ILE A 13 53.72 37.93 21.93
C ILE A 13 52.40 37.16 21.64
N GLY A 14 52.19 36.70 20.42
CA GLY A 14 51.06 35.87 20.05
C GLY A 14 51.20 34.41 20.52
N CYS A 15 52.44 33.89 20.66
CA CYS A 15 52.63 32.49 21.09
C CYS A 15 52.73 32.31 22.62
N ILE A 16 52.92 33.39 23.39
CA ILE A 16 52.97 33.30 24.87
C ILE A 16 51.56 33.41 25.48
N LEU A 17 50.61 34.05 24.84
CA LEU A 17 49.22 34.12 25.30
C LEU A 17 48.39 32.88 24.95
N SER A 18 48.86 32.04 24.02
CA SER A 18 48.22 30.74 23.71
C SER A 18 48.75 29.58 24.54
N LEU A 19 49.84 29.77 25.31
CA LEU A 19 50.41 28.71 26.17
C LEU A 19 49.98 28.82 27.64
N PHE A 20 49.27 29.90 28.04
CA PHE A 20 48.78 30.08 29.42
C PHE A 20 47.32 29.72 29.61
N MET A 21 46.60 29.28 28.56
CA MET A 21 45.23 28.72 28.64
C MET A 21 45.17 27.19 28.59
N LEU A 22 46.26 26.48 28.72
CA LEU A 22 46.34 25.02 28.59
C LEU A 22 46.71 24.28 29.90
N PHE A 23 46.75 24.97 31.04
CA PHE A 23 47.03 24.29 32.30
C PHE A 23 46.09 24.78 33.43
N SER A 24 44.81 24.42 33.35
CA SER A 24 43.96 24.27 34.54
C SER A 24 42.60 23.69 34.20
N ILE A 25 42.57 22.45 33.68
CA ILE A 25 41.38 21.58 33.81
C ILE A 25 41.94 20.16 34.03
N ILE A 26 42.13 19.78 35.28
CA ILE A 26 42.17 18.38 35.68
C ILE A 26 40.71 17.89 35.61
N PRO A 27 40.35 16.93 34.75
CA PRO A 27 39.02 16.38 34.78
C PRO A 27 38.91 15.46 35.98
N LEU A 28 38.13 15.84 36.98
CA LEU A 28 37.44 14.87 37.84
C LEU A 28 36.74 13.88 36.92
N LYS A 29 37.09 12.59 37.06
CA LYS A 29 36.37 11.49 36.49
C LYS A 29 34.96 11.41 37.13
N GLY A 30 34.08 12.30 36.74
CA GLY A 30 32.65 12.04 36.75
C GLY A 30 32.37 11.10 35.57
N LYS A 31 31.77 9.96 35.81
CA LYS A 31 31.11 9.18 34.74
C LYS A 31 30.12 10.13 34.07
N THR A 32 30.49 10.71 32.97
CA THR A 32 29.52 11.28 32.04
C THR A 32 28.69 10.08 31.56
N ALA A 33 27.52 9.93 32.13
CA ALA A 33 26.46 9.24 31.44
C ALA A 33 26.41 9.92 30.06
N LYS A 34 26.67 9.18 28.98
CA LYS A 34 26.27 9.59 27.64
C LYS A 34 24.80 10.01 27.78
N ALA A 35 24.50 11.28 27.56
CA ALA A 35 23.14 11.66 27.28
C ALA A 35 22.70 10.75 26.15
N ALA A 36 21.75 9.87 26.43
CA ALA A 36 21.11 9.08 25.39
C ALA A 36 20.59 10.09 24.38
N ASP A 37 20.94 9.88 23.12
CA ASP A 37 20.41 10.67 22.01
C ASP A 37 18.89 10.60 22.11
N SER A 38 18.25 11.69 22.54
CA SER A 38 16.83 11.79 22.82
C SER A 38 15.96 11.85 21.54
N ASN A 39 16.47 11.36 20.43
CA ASN A 39 15.86 11.42 19.09
C ASN A 39 15.56 10.05 18.48
N GLU A 40 15.55 8.95 19.27
CA GLU A 40 15.15 7.66 18.71
C GLU A 40 13.63 7.56 18.64
N SER A 41 13.09 7.41 17.41
CA SER A 41 11.72 6.93 17.21
C SER A 41 11.56 5.56 17.91
N ARG A 42 10.39 5.32 18.51
CA ARG A 42 10.09 4.04 19.17
C ARG A 42 10.32 2.89 18.18
N LYS A 43 11.20 1.94 18.54
CA LYS A 43 11.42 0.75 17.72
C LYS A 43 10.14 -0.08 17.63
N LYS A 44 9.86 -0.54 16.42
CA LYS A 44 8.68 -1.36 16.13
C LYS A 44 9.03 -2.84 16.26
N ILE A 45 8.11 -3.60 16.85
CA ILE A 45 8.10 -5.06 16.84
C ILE A 45 6.82 -5.44 16.12
N VAL A 46 6.94 -5.78 14.84
CA VAL A 46 5.82 -6.07 13.96
C VAL A 46 5.72 -7.59 13.79
N ALA A 47 4.60 -8.16 14.18
CA ALA A 47 4.40 -9.59 14.21
C ALA A 47 3.28 -10.00 13.25
N TYR A 48 3.56 -10.95 12.35
CA TYR A 48 2.49 -11.58 11.59
C TYR A 48 1.78 -12.64 12.42
N PHE A 49 0.46 -12.59 12.41
CA PHE A 49 -0.42 -13.67 12.86
C PHE A 49 -1.21 -14.20 11.67
N THR A 50 -1.01 -15.45 11.33
CA THR A 50 -1.73 -16.09 10.22
C THR A 50 -3.09 -16.60 10.67
N GLU A 51 -4.14 -16.33 9.91
CA GLU A 51 -5.51 -16.71 10.29
C GLU A 51 -5.70 -18.23 10.44
N TRP A 52 -4.92 -19.02 9.69
CA TRP A 52 -4.91 -20.48 9.76
C TRP A 52 -4.09 -21.06 10.91
N SER A 53 -3.40 -20.21 11.69
CA SER A 53 -2.66 -20.65 12.89
C SER A 53 -3.54 -21.35 13.92
N VAL A 54 -4.85 -21.09 13.89
CA VAL A 54 -5.84 -21.72 14.78
C VAL A 54 -6.06 -23.20 14.51
N TYR A 55 -5.52 -23.74 13.41
CA TYR A 55 -5.63 -25.14 13.05
C TYR A 55 -4.44 -25.98 13.53
N GLY A 56 -4.64 -27.31 13.54
CA GLY A 56 -3.65 -28.27 14.07
C GLY A 56 -2.27 -28.23 13.38
N GLY A 57 -2.21 -27.82 12.10
CA GLY A 57 -0.95 -27.64 11.37
C GLY A 57 -0.02 -26.60 11.98
N HIS A 58 -0.57 -25.63 12.71
CA HIS A 58 0.15 -24.57 13.42
C HIS A 58 -0.08 -24.63 14.95
N ASN A 59 -0.25 -25.83 15.51
CA ASN A 59 -0.43 -26.09 16.96
C ASN A 59 -1.67 -25.41 17.57
N ASN A 60 -2.70 -25.11 16.77
CA ASN A 60 -3.90 -24.40 17.22
C ASN A 60 -3.57 -23.08 17.95
N TYR A 61 -2.62 -22.32 17.42
CA TYR A 61 -2.18 -21.05 17.97
C TYR A 61 -3.24 -19.97 17.79
N LYS A 62 -3.64 -19.33 18.89
CA LYS A 62 -4.83 -18.46 18.94
C LYS A 62 -4.43 -17.03 19.24
N ILE A 63 -5.34 -16.09 18.98
CA ILE A 63 -5.22 -14.66 19.36
C ILE A 63 -4.96 -14.50 20.87
N SER A 64 -5.48 -15.41 21.71
CA SER A 64 -5.20 -15.45 23.15
C SER A 64 -3.77 -15.76 23.52
N ASP A 65 -3.03 -16.43 22.63
CA ASP A 65 -1.68 -16.95 22.90
C ASP A 65 -0.61 -15.93 22.44
N LEU A 66 -1.01 -14.86 21.75
CA LEU A 66 -0.11 -13.83 21.29
C LEU A 66 0.58 -13.12 22.46
N PRO A 67 1.87 -12.76 22.29
CA PRO A 67 2.62 -11.98 23.28
C PRO A 67 2.27 -10.47 23.19
N TRP A 68 1.03 -10.14 23.48
CA TRP A 68 0.48 -8.78 23.36
C TRP A 68 1.28 -7.71 24.12
N ASP A 69 1.96 -8.09 25.20
CA ASP A 69 2.81 -7.23 25.99
C ASP A 69 4.23 -7.04 25.42
N LYS A 70 4.57 -7.75 24.35
CA LYS A 70 5.92 -7.75 23.75
C LYS A 70 5.98 -7.29 22.30
N VAL A 71 4.84 -7.04 21.70
CA VAL A 71 4.75 -6.54 20.31
C VAL A 71 4.15 -5.15 20.26
N THR A 72 4.51 -4.37 19.26
CA THR A 72 3.93 -3.04 19.02
C THR A 72 2.84 -3.08 17.97
N HIS A 73 3.00 -3.99 16.98
CA HIS A 73 2.07 -4.16 15.88
C HIS A 73 1.81 -5.65 15.64
N ILE A 74 0.61 -5.96 15.23
CA ILE A 74 0.19 -7.27 14.74
C ILE A 74 -0.39 -7.08 13.35
N ASN A 75 0.19 -7.71 12.35
CA ASN A 75 -0.37 -7.83 11.01
C ASN A 75 -1.18 -9.12 10.94
N TYR A 76 -2.51 -8.99 10.85
CA TYR A 76 -3.41 -10.13 10.66
C TYR A 76 -3.37 -10.59 9.21
N ALA A 77 -2.83 -11.75 8.94
CA ALA A 77 -2.57 -12.32 7.62
C ALA A 77 -3.51 -13.51 7.35
N PHE A 78 -4.29 -13.49 6.28
CA PHE A 78 -4.44 -12.46 5.29
C PHE A 78 -5.90 -12.19 4.95
N ALA A 79 -6.18 -10.98 4.49
CA ALA A 79 -7.35 -10.77 3.65
C ALA A 79 -6.98 -10.98 2.18
N THR A 80 -7.95 -11.35 1.38
CA THR A 80 -7.83 -11.50 -0.08
C THR A 80 -8.56 -10.39 -0.82
N ILE A 81 -8.49 -10.40 -2.15
CA ILE A 81 -9.19 -9.44 -3.01
C ILE A 81 -10.21 -10.20 -3.88
N LYS A 82 -11.48 -9.82 -3.77
CA LYS A 82 -12.57 -10.34 -4.61
C LYS A 82 -13.35 -9.17 -5.21
N ASN A 83 -13.54 -9.16 -6.52
CA ASN A 83 -14.30 -8.11 -7.23
C ASN A 83 -13.80 -6.68 -6.91
N ASN A 84 -12.50 -6.47 -6.89
CA ASN A 84 -11.82 -5.22 -6.52
C ASN A 84 -12.10 -4.72 -5.10
N LYS A 85 -12.51 -5.57 -4.19
CA LYS A 85 -12.75 -5.26 -2.78
C LYS A 85 -11.94 -6.20 -1.89
N ILE A 86 -11.59 -5.72 -0.70
CA ILE A 86 -11.07 -6.59 0.35
C ILE A 86 -12.14 -7.63 0.74
N ALA A 87 -11.71 -8.85 0.99
CA ALA A 87 -12.56 -9.95 1.42
C ALA A 87 -11.82 -10.88 2.38
N LEU A 88 -12.56 -11.60 3.20
CA LEU A 88 -12.01 -12.65 4.04
C LEU A 88 -11.47 -13.80 3.17
N PHE A 89 -10.32 -14.33 3.54
CA PHE A 89 -9.72 -15.50 2.89
C PHE A 89 -10.30 -16.79 3.49
N ASP A 90 -10.13 -17.00 4.80
CA ASP A 90 -10.80 -18.07 5.57
C ASP A 90 -11.88 -17.46 6.48
N GLU A 91 -13.10 -17.42 5.96
CA GLU A 91 -14.24 -16.82 6.67
C GLU A 91 -14.54 -17.52 8.00
N TRP A 92 -14.33 -18.84 8.08
CA TRP A 92 -14.55 -19.60 9.29
C TRP A 92 -13.53 -19.25 10.38
N ALA A 93 -12.25 -19.22 10.06
CA ALA A 93 -11.20 -18.82 11.01
C ALA A 93 -11.39 -17.35 11.42
N ALA A 94 -11.70 -16.47 10.46
CA ALA A 94 -11.83 -15.03 10.71
C ALA A 94 -13.01 -14.68 11.61
N THR A 95 -14.19 -15.32 11.42
CA THR A 95 -15.45 -14.86 12.04
C THR A 95 -16.31 -15.97 12.65
N GLY A 96 -16.05 -17.25 12.34
CA GLY A 96 -16.93 -18.37 12.68
C GLY A 96 -16.60 -19.09 13.98
N ILE A 97 -15.33 -19.33 14.27
CA ILE A 97 -14.88 -20.18 15.39
C ILE A 97 -15.30 -19.60 16.74
N ASP A 98 -15.95 -20.41 17.58
CA ASP A 98 -16.14 -20.08 19.00
C ASP A 98 -14.91 -20.48 19.80
N PHE A 99 -14.20 -19.50 20.34
CA PHE A 99 -13.04 -19.69 21.22
C PHE A 99 -13.40 -19.80 22.70
N GLY A 100 -14.66 -20.12 23.03
CA GLY A 100 -15.16 -20.29 24.39
C GLY A 100 -15.91 -19.08 24.95
N ASP A 101 -16.23 -18.09 24.10
CA ASP A 101 -17.07 -16.95 24.46
C ASP A 101 -18.58 -17.19 24.21
N GLY A 102 -18.92 -18.34 23.60
CA GLY A 102 -20.29 -18.71 23.23
C GLY A 102 -20.67 -18.34 21.80
N TRP A 103 -21.57 -19.14 21.21
CA TRP A 103 -21.96 -19.03 19.79
C TRP A 103 -22.65 -17.71 19.43
N ASP A 104 -23.28 -17.04 20.37
CA ASP A 104 -23.93 -15.75 20.17
C ASP A 104 -23.03 -14.56 20.53
N SER A 105 -21.75 -14.82 20.86
CA SER A 105 -20.80 -13.81 21.22
C SER A 105 -20.36 -12.97 20.00
N PRO A 106 -20.19 -11.63 20.15
CA PRO A 106 -19.59 -10.79 19.13
C PRO A 106 -18.07 -11.01 18.99
N TYR A 107 -17.50 -11.90 19.81
CA TYR A 107 -16.06 -12.21 19.82
C TYR A 107 -15.70 -13.52 19.12
N LYS A 108 -16.57 -14.03 18.24
CA LYS A 108 -16.28 -15.19 17.42
C LYS A 108 -15.19 -14.90 16.38
N GLY A 109 -14.49 -15.96 15.99
CA GLY A 109 -13.39 -15.89 15.03
C GLY A 109 -12.21 -15.06 15.51
N ASN A 110 -11.15 -15.08 14.73
CA ASN A 110 -9.93 -14.33 15.03
C ASN A 110 -10.19 -12.83 15.14
N LEU A 111 -10.99 -12.26 14.23
CA LEU A 111 -11.29 -10.82 14.22
C LEU A 111 -12.11 -10.40 15.44
N GLY A 112 -13.06 -11.24 15.86
CA GLY A 112 -13.79 -11.02 17.12
C GLY A 112 -12.87 -11.07 18.34
N GLN A 113 -11.94 -12.03 18.38
CA GLN A 113 -10.94 -12.11 19.44
C GLN A 113 -10.00 -10.89 19.43
N ILE A 114 -9.58 -10.41 18.26
CA ILE A 114 -8.79 -9.17 18.15
C ILE A 114 -9.52 -8.00 18.82
N LYS A 115 -10.81 -7.77 18.52
CA LYS A 115 -11.62 -6.75 19.19
C LYS A 115 -11.62 -6.88 20.72
N LYS A 116 -11.65 -8.12 21.22
CA LYS A 116 -11.61 -8.42 22.67
C LYS A 116 -10.26 -8.06 23.27
N TYR A 117 -9.17 -8.50 22.64
CA TYR A 117 -7.82 -8.32 23.16
C TYR A 117 -7.29 -6.89 22.99
N LYS A 118 -7.65 -6.17 21.94
CA LYS A 118 -7.33 -4.73 21.80
C LYS A 118 -7.83 -3.89 22.96
N LYS A 119 -9.00 -4.20 23.52
CA LYS A 119 -9.50 -3.53 24.73
C LYS A 119 -8.58 -3.71 25.95
N LYS A 120 -7.91 -4.86 26.03
CA LYS A 120 -6.96 -5.17 27.11
C LYS A 120 -5.56 -4.60 26.83
N TYR A 121 -5.19 -4.50 25.55
CA TYR A 121 -3.88 -4.04 25.08
C TYR A 121 -4.03 -2.88 24.07
N PRO A 122 -4.57 -1.72 24.50
CA PRO A 122 -4.92 -0.63 23.59
C PRO A 122 -3.71 0.01 22.87
N ASN A 123 -2.51 -0.26 23.37
CA ASN A 123 -1.26 0.27 22.80
C ASN A 123 -0.68 -0.58 21.67
N VAL A 124 -1.24 -1.76 21.40
CA VAL A 124 -0.85 -2.62 20.30
C VAL A 124 -1.72 -2.30 19.09
N LYS A 125 -1.08 -1.91 18.00
CA LYS A 125 -1.76 -1.66 16.72
C LYS A 125 -2.01 -2.97 16.00
N VAL A 126 -3.19 -3.13 15.43
CA VAL A 126 -3.54 -4.30 14.63
C VAL A 126 -3.94 -3.85 13.24
N LEU A 127 -3.19 -4.28 12.24
CA LEU A 127 -3.43 -3.97 10.84
C LEU A 127 -3.94 -5.21 10.11
N ILE A 128 -4.82 -5.02 9.14
CA ILE A 128 -5.18 -6.07 8.20
C ILE A 128 -4.11 -6.15 7.11
N SER A 129 -3.43 -7.28 6.99
CA SER A 129 -2.53 -7.54 5.88
C SER A 129 -3.32 -8.14 4.71
N ILE A 130 -3.14 -7.57 3.51
CA ILE A 130 -3.91 -7.92 2.31
C ILE A 130 -2.94 -8.45 1.26
N GLY A 131 -3.19 -9.65 0.77
CA GLY A 131 -2.37 -10.30 -0.25
C GLY A 131 -1.53 -11.45 0.29
N GLY A 132 -0.21 -11.28 0.34
CA GLY A 132 0.76 -12.33 0.60
C GLY A 132 1.01 -13.20 -0.63
N TRP A 133 1.93 -14.19 -0.51
CA TRP A 133 2.40 -14.99 -1.64
C TRP A 133 1.27 -15.57 -2.50
N SER A 134 0.29 -16.21 -1.90
CA SER A 134 -0.76 -16.92 -2.63
C SER A 134 -2.01 -16.09 -2.92
N GLN A 135 -2.15 -14.84 -2.40
CA GLN A 135 -3.36 -14.03 -2.56
C GLN A 135 -3.12 -12.71 -3.32
N SER A 136 -1.95 -12.52 -3.95
CA SER A 136 -1.57 -11.29 -4.63
C SER A 136 -2.19 -11.08 -6.00
N ALA A 137 -2.78 -12.10 -6.63
CA ALA A 137 -3.34 -12.03 -7.99
C ALA A 137 -4.38 -10.91 -8.18
N GLY A 138 -5.15 -10.59 -7.14
CA GLY A 138 -6.18 -9.56 -7.19
C GLY A 138 -5.64 -8.13 -7.37
N PHE A 139 -4.40 -7.86 -6.97
CA PHE A 139 -3.80 -6.53 -7.07
C PHE A 139 -3.63 -6.03 -8.50
N HIS A 140 -3.34 -6.92 -9.47
CA HIS A 140 -3.21 -6.55 -10.88
C HIS A 140 -4.41 -5.76 -11.38
N ASN A 141 -5.62 -6.22 -11.02
CA ASN A 141 -6.84 -5.56 -11.45
C ASN A 141 -7.18 -4.33 -10.60
N VAL A 142 -6.95 -4.42 -9.29
CA VAL A 142 -7.19 -3.31 -8.36
C VAL A 142 -6.33 -2.10 -8.70
N ALA A 143 -5.04 -2.28 -8.92
CA ALA A 143 -4.11 -1.17 -9.13
C ALA A 143 -4.30 -0.48 -10.49
N LYS A 144 -4.88 -1.16 -11.47
CA LYS A 144 -4.88 -0.79 -12.89
C LYS A 144 -5.56 0.54 -13.19
N THR A 145 -6.72 0.81 -12.61
CA THR A 145 -7.49 2.03 -12.90
C THR A 145 -7.81 2.82 -11.63
N PRO A 146 -8.00 4.15 -11.73
CA PRO A 146 -8.41 4.99 -10.58
C PRO A 146 -9.72 4.50 -9.94
N GLU A 147 -10.67 4.04 -10.76
CA GLU A 147 -11.97 3.54 -10.29
C GLU A 147 -11.81 2.29 -9.45
N ASN A 148 -10.99 1.32 -9.91
CA ASN A 148 -10.73 0.08 -9.19
C ASN A 148 -9.99 0.37 -7.87
N ARG A 149 -8.97 1.24 -7.90
CA ARG A 149 -8.24 1.65 -6.68
C ARG A 149 -9.17 2.31 -5.67
N LYS A 150 -10.09 3.17 -6.16
CA LYS A 150 -11.08 3.80 -5.29
C LYS A 150 -12.03 2.78 -4.64
N ILE A 151 -12.58 1.84 -5.42
CA ILE A 151 -13.46 0.77 -4.92
C ILE A 151 -12.72 -0.02 -3.83
N PHE A 152 -11.47 -0.35 -4.08
CA PHE A 152 -10.64 -1.08 -3.12
C PHE A 152 -10.40 -0.27 -1.85
N ALA A 153 -9.91 0.96 -1.98
CA ALA A 153 -9.59 1.81 -0.84
C ALA A 153 -10.82 2.09 0.06
N ASP A 154 -11.99 2.34 -0.54
CA ASP A 154 -13.24 2.52 0.20
C ASP A 154 -13.60 1.22 0.96
N SER A 155 -13.46 0.05 0.33
CA SER A 155 -13.76 -1.23 0.97
C SER A 155 -12.79 -1.58 2.10
N VAL A 156 -11.52 -1.17 2.00
CA VAL A 156 -10.52 -1.34 3.06
C VAL A 156 -10.89 -0.49 4.29
N VAL A 157 -11.33 0.75 4.08
CA VAL A 157 -11.80 1.61 5.19
C VAL A 157 -13.03 1.01 5.87
N GLU A 158 -14.01 0.51 5.10
CA GLU A 158 -15.18 -0.17 5.64
C GLU A 158 -14.76 -1.37 6.51
N PHE A 159 -13.88 -2.22 6.00
CA PHE A 159 -13.36 -3.39 6.72
C PHE A 159 -12.65 -3.00 8.03
N ILE A 160 -11.80 -1.97 7.99
CA ILE A 160 -11.08 -1.46 9.19
C ILE A 160 -12.07 -0.98 10.25
N ARG A 161 -13.12 -0.26 9.86
CA ARG A 161 -14.17 0.22 10.76
C ARG A 161 -14.98 -0.93 11.37
N ASP A 162 -15.38 -1.90 10.56
CA ASP A 162 -16.18 -3.06 11.00
C ASP A 162 -15.45 -3.87 12.06
N TRP A 163 -14.14 -4.01 11.93
CA TRP A 163 -13.33 -4.82 12.82
C TRP A 163 -12.52 -4.03 13.86
N ASP A 164 -12.70 -2.70 13.93
CA ASP A 164 -11.97 -1.78 14.84
C ASP A 164 -10.46 -1.95 14.75
N LEU A 165 -9.93 -2.05 13.53
CA LEU A 165 -8.51 -2.17 13.26
C LEU A 165 -7.84 -0.79 13.24
N ASP A 166 -6.50 -0.78 13.25
CA ASP A 166 -5.71 0.45 13.33
C ASP A 166 -5.15 0.86 11.97
N GLY A 167 -5.37 0.06 10.93
CA GLY A 167 -4.87 0.35 9.59
C GLY A 167 -4.80 -0.87 8.69
N ALA A 168 -4.05 -0.73 7.60
CA ALA A 168 -3.82 -1.78 6.61
C ALA A 168 -2.34 -1.94 6.31
N ASP A 169 -1.95 -3.17 5.98
CA ASP A 169 -0.65 -3.57 5.45
C ASP A 169 -0.86 -4.17 4.05
N ILE A 170 -0.11 -3.70 3.05
CA ILE A 170 -0.22 -4.17 1.66
C ILE A 170 0.93 -5.12 1.38
N ASP A 171 0.59 -6.36 1.15
CA ASP A 171 1.54 -7.44 0.89
C ASP A 171 1.35 -7.97 -0.54
N TRP A 172 1.81 -7.17 -1.53
CA TRP A 172 1.75 -7.54 -2.94
C TRP A 172 3.06 -8.21 -3.38
N GLU A 173 3.00 -9.52 -3.66
CA GLU A 173 4.16 -10.35 -3.97
C GLU A 173 4.14 -10.87 -5.43
N TYR A 174 4.69 -10.13 -6.39
CA TYR A 174 5.27 -8.79 -6.32
C TYR A 174 4.81 -7.95 -7.50
N PRO A 175 4.72 -6.63 -7.39
CA PRO A 175 4.47 -5.78 -8.56
C PRO A 175 5.48 -6.07 -9.67
N THR A 176 5.03 -6.13 -10.92
CA THR A 176 5.81 -6.43 -12.12
C THR A 176 6.45 -7.82 -12.20
N PHE A 177 6.30 -8.63 -11.17
CA PHE A 177 6.91 -9.97 -11.13
C PHE A 177 5.93 -11.04 -11.60
N LYS A 178 6.18 -11.56 -12.81
CA LYS A 178 5.33 -12.60 -13.40
C LYS A 178 5.74 -13.97 -12.89
N ARG A 179 4.80 -14.70 -12.27
CA ARG A 179 5.00 -16.07 -11.79
C ARG A 179 3.77 -16.95 -12.01
N ASP A 180 4.00 -18.25 -12.09
CA ASP A 180 2.94 -19.25 -12.02
C ASP A 180 2.46 -19.41 -10.56
N GLY A 181 1.28 -20.02 -10.39
CA GLY A 181 0.75 -20.32 -9.06
C GLY A 181 1.60 -21.34 -8.32
N ASP A 182 1.88 -21.08 -7.05
CA ASP A 182 2.55 -22.01 -6.14
C ASP A 182 1.52 -22.98 -5.54
N THR A 183 1.17 -24.01 -6.30
CA THR A 183 0.20 -25.03 -5.89
C THR A 183 0.71 -25.94 -4.78
N VAL A 184 1.98 -25.84 -4.39
CA VAL A 184 2.55 -26.53 -3.23
C VAL A 184 2.13 -25.81 -1.95
N ASP A 185 2.25 -24.50 -1.91
CA ASP A 185 1.83 -23.69 -0.77
C ASP A 185 0.30 -23.61 -0.68
N ASN A 186 -0.34 -23.20 -1.77
CA ASN A 186 -1.80 -23.10 -1.85
C ASN A 186 -2.31 -23.69 -3.17
N PRO A 187 -3.10 -24.80 -3.16
CA PRO A 187 -3.65 -25.38 -4.38
C PRO A 187 -4.49 -24.44 -5.25
N ASN A 188 -4.96 -23.33 -4.69
CA ASN A 188 -5.77 -22.32 -5.37
C ASN A 188 -4.96 -21.06 -5.75
N ASP A 189 -3.65 -21.04 -5.52
CA ASP A 189 -2.81 -19.89 -5.91
C ASP A 189 -2.81 -19.74 -7.43
N GLN A 190 -3.22 -18.57 -7.89
CA GLN A 190 -3.25 -18.24 -9.32
C GLN A 190 -1.95 -17.62 -9.81
N GLY A 191 -0.98 -17.41 -8.92
CA GLY A 191 0.24 -16.68 -9.23
C GLY A 191 -0.01 -15.23 -9.60
N THR A 192 0.90 -14.67 -10.39
CA THR A 192 0.84 -13.30 -10.90
C THR A 192 1.04 -13.27 -12.43
N PRO A 193 0.26 -14.05 -13.22
CA PRO A 193 0.48 -14.19 -14.66
C PRO A 193 0.19 -12.89 -15.45
N LEU A 194 -0.57 -11.96 -14.86
CA LEU A 194 -0.95 -10.68 -15.50
C LEU A 194 0.02 -9.53 -15.17
N ALA A 195 1.07 -9.80 -14.39
CA ALA A 195 2.06 -8.80 -14.02
C ALA A 195 2.71 -8.18 -15.27
N ASP A 196 2.87 -6.87 -15.26
CA ASP A 196 3.53 -6.09 -16.30
C ASP A 196 4.27 -4.87 -15.73
N GLU A 197 5.09 -4.21 -16.54
CA GLU A 197 5.94 -3.09 -16.11
C GLU A 197 5.13 -1.86 -15.65
N SER A 198 3.86 -1.71 -16.01
CA SER A 198 3.02 -0.59 -15.55
C SER A 198 2.72 -0.66 -14.06
N GLU A 199 2.87 -1.84 -13.46
CA GLU A 199 2.62 -2.04 -12.04
C GLU A 199 3.66 -1.34 -11.15
N LYS A 200 4.81 -1.01 -11.70
CA LYS A 200 5.79 -0.14 -11.04
C LYS A 200 5.16 1.18 -10.58
N GLU A 201 4.43 1.84 -11.47
CA GLU A 201 3.73 3.10 -11.18
C GLU A 201 2.41 2.85 -10.43
N THR A 202 1.63 1.86 -10.87
CA THR A 202 0.29 1.65 -10.31
C THR A 202 0.32 1.14 -8.87
N PHE A 203 1.40 0.48 -8.43
CA PHE A 203 1.65 0.20 -7.01
C PHE A 203 1.78 1.49 -6.18
N THR A 204 2.57 2.45 -6.68
CA THR A 204 2.70 3.77 -6.05
C THR A 204 1.35 4.49 -5.96
N LEU A 205 0.57 4.45 -7.06
CA LEU A 205 -0.76 5.08 -7.11
C LEU A 205 -1.76 4.39 -6.17
N LEU A 206 -1.71 3.07 -6.02
CA LEU A 206 -2.54 2.31 -5.08
C LEU A 206 -2.28 2.76 -3.64
N LEU A 207 -1.01 2.83 -3.23
CA LEU A 207 -0.63 3.25 -1.88
C LEU A 207 -1.02 4.72 -1.62
N LYS A 208 -0.90 5.58 -2.63
CA LYS A 208 -1.36 6.96 -2.56
C LYS A 208 -2.87 7.04 -2.32
N ASP A 209 -3.67 6.37 -3.15
CA ASP A 209 -5.12 6.42 -3.08
C ASP A 209 -5.63 5.84 -1.74
N LEU A 210 -4.99 4.75 -1.25
CA LEU A 210 -5.24 4.20 0.09
C LEU A 210 -4.93 5.23 1.19
N ARG A 211 -3.77 5.89 1.14
CA ARG A 211 -3.38 6.90 2.14
C ARG A 211 -4.36 8.08 2.17
N GLU A 212 -4.76 8.59 1.00
CA GLU A 212 -5.73 9.68 0.89
C GLU A 212 -7.09 9.26 1.49
N THR A 213 -7.55 8.04 1.20
CA THR A 213 -8.82 7.51 1.69
C THR A 213 -8.79 7.25 3.21
N LEU A 214 -7.71 6.66 3.73
CA LEU A 214 -7.51 6.45 5.16
C LEU A 214 -7.40 7.77 5.93
N ASN A 215 -6.75 8.79 5.36
CA ASN A 215 -6.69 10.12 5.98
C ASN A 215 -8.07 10.78 6.06
N LYS A 216 -8.91 10.63 5.04
CA LYS A 216 -10.29 11.10 5.05
C LYS A 216 -11.10 10.40 6.14
N ALA A 217 -11.06 9.07 6.16
CA ALA A 217 -11.73 8.26 7.16
C ALA A 217 -11.26 8.60 8.58
N GLY A 218 -9.95 8.78 8.78
CA GLY A 218 -9.39 9.14 10.08
C GLY A 218 -9.89 10.48 10.62
N LYS A 219 -10.12 11.47 9.74
CA LYS A 219 -10.74 12.74 10.13
C LYS A 219 -12.20 12.56 10.57
N GLU A 220 -12.95 11.74 9.86
CA GLU A 220 -14.34 11.42 10.19
C GLU A 220 -14.45 10.70 11.53
N ASP A 221 -13.54 9.77 11.80
CA ASP A 221 -13.54 8.90 12.98
C ASP A 221 -12.75 9.47 14.17
N ASN A 222 -12.09 10.62 13.98
CA ASN A 222 -11.13 11.20 14.94
C ASN A 222 -10.05 10.18 15.38
N LYS A 223 -9.53 9.42 14.40
CA LYS A 223 -8.48 8.39 14.54
C LYS A 223 -7.38 8.59 13.49
N TYR A 224 -6.20 8.04 13.75
CA TYR A 224 -5.19 7.85 12.71
C TYR A 224 -5.16 6.38 12.31
N TYR A 225 -5.27 6.11 11.01
CA TYR A 225 -5.15 4.77 10.44
C TYR A 225 -3.79 4.61 9.77
N GLU A 226 -3.02 3.64 10.21
CA GLU A 226 -1.70 3.35 9.64
C GLU A 226 -1.83 2.66 8.29
N LEU A 227 -0.87 2.93 7.41
CA LEU A 227 -0.70 2.24 6.13
C LEU A 227 0.75 1.77 6.01
N THR A 228 0.95 0.47 5.89
CA THR A 228 2.25 -0.15 5.69
C THR A 228 2.26 -1.01 4.44
N ALA A 229 3.44 -1.44 4.03
CA ALA A 229 3.56 -2.45 2.98
C ALA A 229 4.70 -3.41 3.31
N ALA A 230 4.49 -4.70 3.03
CA ALA A 230 5.53 -5.70 2.97
C ALA A 230 6.09 -5.75 1.54
N VAL A 231 7.41 -5.65 1.42
CA VAL A 231 8.08 -5.52 0.12
C VAL A 231 9.28 -6.46 0.00
N GLY A 232 9.56 -6.88 -1.22
CA GLY A 232 10.69 -7.75 -1.52
C GLY A 232 12.03 -7.07 -1.21
N SER A 233 13.01 -7.87 -0.77
CA SER A 233 14.36 -7.40 -0.38
C SER A 233 15.41 -7.60 -1.46
N GLY A 234 15.15 -8.39 -2.51
CA GLY A 234 16.07 -8.57 -3.62
C GLY A 234 16.17 -7.32 -4.49
N LYS A 235 17.37 -6.98 -4.96
CA LYS A 235 17.60 -5.85 -5.87
C LYS A 235 16.69 -5.90 -7.09
N ASP A 236 16.50 -7.08 -7.65
CA ASP A 236 15.63 -7.35 -8.81
C ASP A 236 14.16 -6.99 -8.56
N LYS A 237 13.69 -7.02 -7.30
CA LYS A 237 12.34 -6.63 -6.90
C LYS A 237 12.26 -5.15 -6.49
N ILE A 238 13.26 -4.65 -5.79
CA ILE A 238 13.32 -3.25 -5.35
C ILE A 238 13.32 -2.30 -6.55
N GLU A 239 14.15 -2.56 -7.57
CA GLU A 239 14.27 -1.73 -8.77
C GLU A 239 13.04 -1.78 -9.69
N LYS A 240 12.18 -2.77 -9.50
CA LYS A 240 10.90 -2.93 -10.19
C LYS A 240 9.75 -2.15 -9.54
N THR A 241 10.02 -1.41 -8.49
CA THR A 241 9.08 -0.51 -7.81
C THR A 241 9.66 0.91 -7.73
N GLU A 242 8.97 1.84 -7.08
CA GLU A 242 9.39 3.24 -6.94
C GLU A 242 9.52 3.62 -5.45
N PRO A 243 10.53 3.08 -4.71
CA PRO A 243 10.64 3.26 -3.26
C PRO A 243 10.63 4.72 -2.81
N GLU A 244 11.29 5.60 -3.57
CA GLU A 244 11.36 7.04 -3.30
C GLU A 244 10.00 7.72 -3.42
N LYS A 245 9.07 7.16 -4.21
CA LYS A 245 7.75 7.72 -4.41
C LYS A 245 6.74 7.14 -3.44
N TYR A 246 6.67 5.80 -3.29
CA TYR A 246 5.62 5.20 -2.46
C TYR A 246 5.89 5.34 -0.96
N SER A 247 7.16 5.42 -0.52
CA SER A 247 7.50 5.51 0.90
C SER A 247 6.89 6.71 1.62
N GLN A 248 6.56 7.77 0.89
CA GLN A 248 5.92 8.95 1.47
C GLN A 248 4.48 8.68 1.94
N TYR A 249 3.80 7.70 1.35
CA TYR A 249 2.43 7.34 1.68
C TYR A 249 2.34 6.32 2.81
N LEU A 250 3.46 5.68 3.16
CA LEU A 250 3.55 4.64 4.18
C LEU A 250 4.06 5.19 5.51
N ASP A 251 3.55 4.65 6.61
CA ASP A 251 4.06 4.91 7.95
C ASP A 251 5.40 4.23 8.17
N PHE A 252 5.52 2.99 7.72
CA PHE A 252 6.78 2.26 7.63
C PHE A 252 6.69 1.16 6.58
N ILE A 253 7.85 0.59 6.23
CA ILE A 253 8.03 -0.40 5.19
C ILE A 253 8.58 -1.68 5.82
N ASN A 254 7.85 -2.76 5.69
CA ASN A 254 8.24 -4.09 6.13
C ASN A 254 9.08 -4.75 5.04
N ILE A 255 10.40 -4.77 5.19
CA ILE A 255 11.30 -5.34 4.20
C ILE A 255 11.46 -6.83 4.50
N MET A 256 10.97 -7.69 3.62
CA MET A 256 10.99 -9.14 3.76
C MET A 256 12.40 -9.70 3.52
N THR A 257 13.31 -9.43 4.45
CA THR A 257 14.71 -9.86 4.41
C THR A 257 14.86 -11.32 4.82
N TYR A 258 14.03 -12.18 4.25
CA TYR A 258 14.04 -13.65 4.39
C TYR A 258 13.63 -14.28 3.06
N ASP A 259 13.63 -15.62 2.99
CA ASP A 259 13.44 -16.39 1.76
C ASP A 259 14.41 -15.98 0.64
N MET A 260 15.62 -15.58 1.02
CA MET A 260 16.66 -15.19 0.08
C MET A 260 17.31 -16.40 -0.59
N ASN A 261 17.35 -17.56 0.07
CA ASN A 261 17.77 -18.85 -0.49
C ASN A 261 16.87 -19.96 0.03
N GLY A 262 16.57 -20.92 -0.83
CA GLY A 262 15.75 -22.08 -0.52
C GLY A 262 15.94 -23.19 -1.56
N ALA A 263 15.24 -24.31 -1.38
CA ALA A 263 15.39 -25.48 -2.23
C ALA A 263 14.78 -25.36 -3.64
N TRP A 264 14.42 -24.19 -4.08
CA TRP A 264 14.22 -23.82 -5.48
C TRP A 264 15.55 -23.71 -6.25
N GLU A 265 16.68 -23.71 -5.51
CA GLU A 265 18.02 -23.75 -6.05
C GLU A 265 18.72 -25.05 -5.62
N ASN A 266 19.62 -25.53 -6.48
CA ASN A 266 20.41 -26.76 -6.22
C ASN A 266 21.71 -26.49 -5.47
N VAL A 267 21.87 -25.29 -4.91
CA VAL A 267 22.97 -24.87 -4.05
C VAL A 267 22.41 -24.44 -2.73
N THR A 268 22.98 -24.90 -1.63
CA THR A 268 22.56 -24.54 -0.27
C THR A 268 23.01 -23.12 0.06
N GLY A 269 22.21 -22.41 0.85
CA GLY A 269 22.53 -21.04 1.25
C GLY A 269 21.82 -20.62 2.54
N HIS A 270 21.95 -19.38 2.92
CA HIS A 270 21.22 -18.82 4.06
C HIS A 270 19.95 -18.10 3.59
N GLN A 271 18.80 -18.43 4.18
CA GLN A 271 17.55 -17.77 3.83
C GLN A 271 17.45 -16.30 4.29
N SER A 272 18.23 -15.90 5.30
CA SER A 272 18.17 -14.54 5.85
C SER A 272 19.52 -14.12 6.42
N PRO A 273 20.60 -14.10 5.59
CA PRO A 273 21.95 -13.73 6.03
C PRO A 273 22.02 -12.25 6.38
N LEU A 274 22.61 -11.89 7.54
CA LEU A 274 22.77 -10.49 7.92
C LEU A 274 23.72 -9.77 6.97
N TYR A 275 24.85 -10.40 6.65
CA TYR A 275 25.86 -9.89 5.72
C TYR A 275 26.18 -10.91 4.64
N LYS A 276 26.70 -10.46 3.52
CA LYS A 276 27.19 -11.36 2.48
C LYS A 276 28.38 -12.19 2.95
N ASN A 277 28.43 -13.43 2.52
CA ASN A 277 29.60 -14.28 2.68
C ASN A 277 30.49 -14.16 1.43
N PRO A 278 31.80 -13.83 1.55
CA PRO A 278 32.69 -13.68 0.39
C PRO A 278 32.90 -14.97 -0.42
N TYR A 279 32.64 -16.12 0.20
CA TYR A 279 32.79 -17.45 -0.43
C TYR A 279 31.47 -18.00 -1.02
N ASP A 280 30.41 -17.21 -0.96
CA ASP A 280 29.16 -17.58 -1.61
C ASP A 280 29.38 -17.82 -3.11
N ASN A 281 28.94 -18.99 -3.61
CA ASN A 281 29.14 -19.43 -4.99
C ASN A 281 27.87 -19.40 -5.84
N HIS A 282 26.80 -18.79 -5.34
CA HIS A 282 25.64 -18.46 -6.14
C HIS A 282 25.97 -17.42 -7.22
N ASP A 283 25.03 -17.13 -8.11
CA ASP A 283 25.21 -16.08 -9.10
C ASP A 283 25.46 -14.69 -8.46
N ASP A 284 25.95 -13.76 -9.26
CA ASP A 284 26.33 -12.42 -8.77
C ASP A 284 25.18 -11.64 -8.13
N THR A 285 23.93 -11.91 -8.52
CA THR A 285 22.75 -11.23 -7.96
C THR A 285 22.50 -11.74 -6.54
N VAL A 286 22.41 -13.05 -6.37
CA VAL A 286 22.20 -13.68 -5.05
C VAL A 286 23.37 -13.35 -4.13
N LYS A 287 24.60 -13.63 -4.56
CA LYS A 287 25.83 -13.41 -3.78
C LYS A 287 25.99 -11.99 -3.26
N ASN A 288 25.68 -10.98 -4.08
CA ASN A 288 25.96 -9.59 -3.74
C ASN A 288 24.77 -8.86 -3.11
N TYR A 289 23.54 -9.26 -3.41
CA TYR A 289 22.36 -8.48 -3.07
C TYR A 289 21.36 -9.20 -2.15
N TYR A 290 21.45 -10.53 -1.99
CA TYR A 290 20.52 -11.28 -1.16
C TYR A 290 21.06 -11.45 0.27
N ASN A 291 21.15 -10.33 0.98
CA ASN A 291 21.46 -10.23 2.40
C ASN A 291 20.80 -8.97 3.01
N VAL A 292 20.57 -9.01 4.30
CA VAL A 292 19.89 -7.93 5.04
C VAL A 292 20.58 -6.60 4.86
N ASP A 293 21.90 -6.53 5.07
CA ASP A 293 22.66 -5.27 5.01
C ASP A 293 22.58 -4.61 3.64
N THR A 294 22.69 -5.37 2.56
CA THR A 294 22.60 -4.82 1.22
C THR A 294 21.18 -4.37 0.89
N ALA A 295 20.15 -5.15 1.25
CA ALA A 295 18.76 -4.77 1.05
C ALA A 295 18.44 -3.44 1.74
N MET A 296 18.81 -3.29 3.02
CA MET A 296 18.58 -2.07 3.78
C MET A 296 19.29 -0.87 3.17
N LYS A 297 20.54 -1.04 2.72
CA LYS A 297 21.31 0.02 2.05
C LYS A 297 20.75 0.42 0.69
N LEU A 298 20.16 -0.50 -0.04
CA LEU A 298 19.45 -0.19 -1.29
C LEU A 298 18.25 0.73 -1.00
N PHE A 299 17.44 0.45 0.02
CA PHE A 299 16.34 1.34 0.42
C PHE A 299 16.84 2.70 0.94
N GLU A 300 17.96 2.76 1.69
CA GLU A 300 18.57 4.01 2.09
C GLU A 300 18.98 4.88 0.90
N ALA A 301 19.49 4.28 -0.18
CA ALA A 301 19.89 4.99 -1.39
C ALA A 301 18.74 5.74 -2.07
N TYR A 302 17.47 5.35 -1.81
CA TYR A 302 16.28 6.08 -2.22
C TYR A 302 15.88 7.21 -1.26
N ASN A 303 16.76 7.59 -0.31
CA ASN A 303 16.53 8.64 0.70
C ASN A 303 15.30 8.41 1.60
N ILE A 304 14.95 7.17 1.87
CA ILE A 304 13.88 6.84 2.79
C ILE A 304 14.39 7.00 4.23
N PRO A 305 13.62 7.66 5.12
CA PRO A 305 14.00 7.76 6.53
C PRO A 305 14.21 6.38 7.15
N LYS A 306 15.35 6.20 7.84
CA LYS A 306 15.75 4.91 8.41
C LYS A 306 14.73 4.37 9.42
N ASP A 307 14.05 5.23 10.14
CA ASP A 307 13.00 4.88 11.10
C ASP A 307 11.71 4.34 10.45
N LYS A 308 11.57 4.48 9.12
CA LYS A 308 10.54 3.82 8.33
C LYS A 308 10.93 2.44 7.84
N LEU A 309 12.20 2.06 7.87
CA LEU A 309 12.69 0.78 7.36
C LEU A 309 12.68 -0.27 8.47
N VAL A 310 11.91 -1.33 8.30
CA VAL A 310 11.73 -2.42 9.28
C VAL A 310 12.33 -3.70 8.72
N VAL A 311 13.28 -4.29 9.46
CA VAL A 311 14.04 -5.47 9.04
C VAL A 311 13.24 -6.75 9.23
N GLY A 312 13.18 -7.61 8.21
CA GLY A 312 12.49 -8.89 8.27
C GLY A 312 13.32 -10.00 8.91
N SER A 313 12.66 -10.92 9.60
CA SER A 313 13.26 -12.12 10.19
C SER A 313 12.30 -13.30 10.13
N PRO A 314 12.76 -14.51 9.72
CA PRO A 314 11.90 -15.68 9.68
C PRO A 314 11.90 -16.44 11.02
N TYR A 315 10.74 -16.89 11.47
CA TYR A 315 10.61 -17.80 12.60
C TYR A 315 10.45 -19.25 12.14
N TYR A 316 11.03 -19.58 11.00
CA TYR A 316 11.00 -20.89 10.36
C TYR A 316 12.33 -21.19 9.65
N SER A 317 12.51 -22.44 9.21
CA SER A 317 13.65 -22.84 8.39
C SER A 317 13.29 -22.99 6.92
N ARG A 318 14.31 -22.94 6.07
CA ARG A 318 14.34 -23.53 4.73
C ARG A 318 15.36 -24.67 4.74
N GLY A 319 15.21 -25.68 3.87
CA GLY A 319 16.10 -26.82 3.93
C GLY A 319 16.22 -27.61 2.64
N TRP A 320 17.38 -28.22 2.45
CA TRP A 320 17.76 -29.05 1.31
C TRP A 320 18.04 -30.47 1.70
N LYS A 321 17.84 -31.42 0.79
CA LYS A 321 18.22 -32.80 0.85
C LYS A 321 19.21 -33.17 -0.25
N GLY A 322 19.90 -34.30 -0.07
CA GLY A 322 20.94 -34.75 -0.99
C GLY A 322 22.12 -33.81 -1.03
N VAL A 323 22.34 -33.10 0.08
CA VAL A 323 23.44 -32.13 0.26
C VAL A 323 24.76 -32.85 0.27
N LYS A 324 25.66 -32.48 -0.63
CA LYS A 324 27.04 -32.97 -0.67
C LYS A 324 27.91 -32.08 0.22
N ASN A 325 29.05 -32.60 0.66
CA ASN A 325 30.04 -31.81 1.40
C ASN A 325 31.11 -31.28 0.45
N ASP A 326 30.67 -30.59 -0.63
CA ASP A 326 31.50 -30.03 -1.71
C ASP A 326 31.55 -28.50 -1.72
N GLY A 327 31.04 -27.86 -0.66
CA GLY A 327 31.07 -26.39 -0.50
C GLY A 327 32.49 -25.82 -0.38
N PRO A 328 32.68 -24.53 -0.63
CA PRO A 328 33.99 -23.88 -0.70
C PRO A 328 34.68 -23.70 0.65
N ILE A 329 33.93 -23.85 1.78
CA ILE A 329 34.43 -23.57 3.13
C ILE A 329 34.46 -24.90 3.92
N LYS A 330 35.65 -25.44 4.15
CA LYS A 330 35.83 -26.76 4.87
C LYS A 330 35.29 -26.73 6.28
N GLU A 331 35.40 -25.60 6.98
CA GLU A 331 34.93 -25.39 8.35
C GLU A 331 33.40 -25.26 8.45
N LEU A 332 32.72 -25.05 7.34
CA LEU A 332 31.27 -24.91 7.23
C LEU A 332 30.69 -25.96 6.27
N PRO A 333 30.75 -27.24 6.62
CA PRO A 333 30.33 -28.35 5.76
C PRO A 333 28.84 -28.22 5.41
N GLY A 334 28.49 -28.53 4.16
CA GLY A 334 27.13 -28.45 3.65
C GLY A 334 26.65 -27.03 3.28
N LEU A 335 27.43 -25.98 3.59
CA LEU A 335 27.10 -24.58 3.17
C LEU A 335 27.67 -24.28 1.78
N PHE A 336 26.86 -23.65 0.94
CA PHE A 336 27.15 -23.38 -0.48
C PHE A 336 27.53 -24.66 -1.26
N ALA A 337 26.92 -25.74 -0.86
CA ALA A 337 27.17 -27.09 -1.37
C ALA A 337 26.05 -27.53 -2.33
N THR A 338 26.37 -28.46 -3.22
CA THR A 338 25.40 -29.04 -4.15
C THR A 338 24.32 -29.82 -3.41
N ALA A 339 23.05 -29.59 -3.80
CA ALA A 339 21.91 -30.32 -3.25
C ALA A 339 21.01 -30.84 -4.39
N THR A 340 20.12 -31.80 -4.06
CA THR A 340 19.26 -32.45 -5.08
C THR A 340 17.77 -32.08 -4.94
N GLY A 341 17.40 -31.23 -3.99
CA GLY A 341 16.02 -30.77 -3.79
C GLY A 341 15.71 -30.42 -2.35
N GLY A 342 14.43 -30.24 -2.05
CA GLY A 342 13.96 -29.81 -0.74
C GLY A 342 13.98 -30.90 0.32
N ALA A 343 14.41 -30.57 1.54
CA ALA A 343 14.24 -31.39 2.73
C ALA A 343 12.76 -31.45 3.16
N LYS A 344 12.46 -32.35 4.09
CA LYS A 344 11.10 -32.44 4.64
C LYS A 344 10.81 -31.27 5.58
N GLY A 345 9.71 -30.58 5.35
CA GLY A 345 9.13 -29.62 6.29
C GLY A 345 8.11 -30.27 7.23
N THR A 346 7.63 -29.50 8.20
CA THR A 346 6.59 -29.96 9.15
C THR A 346 5.35 -29.06 9.14
N TRP A 347 5.46 -27.80 8.68
CA TRP A 347 4.31 -26.95 8.51
C TRP A 347 3.48 -27.37 7.29
N ASP A 348 2.16 -27.10 7.36
CA ASP A 348 1.19 -27.31 6.28
C ASP A 348 1.25 -28.70 5.65
N GLY A 349 1.41 -29.73 6.50
CA GLY A 349 1.55 -31.12 6.06
C GLY A 349 2.89 -31.44 5.40
N GLY A 350 3.90 -30.57 5.57
CA GLY A 350 5.25 -30.74 5.01
C GLY A 350 5.35 -30.40 3.54
N ARG A 351 4.43 -29.62 3.00
CA ARG A 351 4.39 -29.22 1.58
C ARG A 351 5.55 -28.31 1.22
N ALA A 352 5.79 -27.26 1.99
CA ALA A 352 6.91 -26.35 1.73
C ALA A 352 8.25 -26.96 2.13
N ALA A 353 9.21 -26.96 1.20
CA ALA A 353 10.50 -27.63 1.37
C ALA A 353 11.31 -27.10 2.55
N GLY A 354 11.59 -27.98 3.52
CA GLY A 354 12.36 -27.65 4.71
C GLY A 354 11.76 -26.59 5.62
N CYS A 355 10.48 -26.26 5.42
CA CYS A 355 9.77 -25.28 6.24
C CYS A 355 9.38 -25.91 7.58
N ASN A 356 10.10 -25.54 8.63
CA ASN A 356 9.87 -26.00 9.99
C ASN A 356 9.77 -24.79 10.92
N PRO A 357 8.77 -24.73 11.82
CA PRO A 357 8.67 -23.65 12.79
C PRO A 357 9.86 -23.67 13.75
N TYR A 358 10.27 -22.51 14.26
CA TYR A 358 11.41 -22.39 15.15
C TYR A 358 11.33 -23.32 16.38
N HIS A 359 10.15 -23.45 16.98
CA HIS A 359 9.96 -24.36 18.12
C HIS A 359 10.28 -25.82 17.79
N TYR A 360 10.00 -26.27 16.53
CA TYR A 360 10.36 -27.64 16.11
C TYR A 360 11.86 -27.76 15.85
N ILE A 361 12.49 -26.75 15.26
CA ILE A 361 13.95 -26.73 15.07
C ILE A 361 14.64 -26.82 16.41
N LYS A 362 14.27 -25.97 17.36
CA LYS A 362 14.85 -25.93 18.70
C LYS A 362 14.53 -27.18 19.55
N GLY A 363 13.27 -27.61 19.46
CA GLY A 363 12.78 -28.74 20.28
C GLY A 363 13.14 -30.12 19.76
N THR A 364 13.37 -30.27 18.45
CA THR A 364 13.53 -31.56 17.76
C THR A 364 14.82 -31.62 16.95
N LEU A 365 15.03 -30.77 15.96
CA LEU A 365 16.18 -30.89 15.05
C LEU A 365 17.50 -30.58 15.73
N GLU A 366 17.62 -29.60 16.60
CA GLU A 366 18.82 -29.32 17.37
C GLU A 366 19.17 -30.44 18.40
N LYS A 367 18.18 -31.24 18.76
CA LYS A 367 18.37 -32.38 19.69
C LYS A 367 18.66 -33.72 19.00
N ASP A 368 18.45 -33.78 17.70
CA ASP A 368 18.79 -34.96 16.91
C ASP A 368 20.31 -35.02 16.72
N SER A 369 20.95 -36.01 17.30
CA SER A 369 22.41 -36.18 17.28
C SER A 369 23.00 -36.38 15.87
N SER A 370 22.16 -36.66 14.87
CA SER A 370 22.59 -36.73 13.47
C SER A 370 22.84 -35.36 12.86
N PHE A 371 22.28 -34.29 13.43
CA PHE A 371 22.55 -32.94 13.02
C PHE A 371 23.60 -32.27 13.88
N LYS A 372 24.45 -31.48 13.24
CA LYS A 372 25.39 -30.59 13.89
C LYS A 372 25.05 -29.16 13.57
N LYS A 373 25.02 -28.32 14.60
CA LYS A 373 24.81 -26.89 14.47
C LYS A 373 26.10 -26.19 14.11
N TYR A 374 26.08 -25.41 13.05
CA TYR A 374 27.17 -24.55 12.62
C TYR A 374 26.69 -23.10 12.64
N ARG A 375 27.64 -22.17 12.66
CA ARG A 375 27.39 -20.74 12.54
C ARG A 375 28.35 -20.12 11.53
N ASP A 376 27.79 -19.44 10.53
CA ASP A 376 28.59 -18.70 9.56
C ASP A 376 29.12 -17.42 10.21
N PRO A 377 30.45 -17.25 10.35
CA PRO A 377 31.02 -16.07 10.98
C PRO A 377 30.86 -14.81 10.11
N TYR A 378 30.65 -14.95 8.80
CA TYR A 378 30.44 -13.85 7.86
C TYR A 378 28.99 -13.40 7.88
N SER A 379 28.06 -14.28 7.59
CA SER A 379 26.62 -13.98 7.51
C SER A 379 25.92 -13.87 8.87
N LYS A 380 26.58 -14.25 9.97
CA LYS A 380 26.12 -14.19 11.37
C LYS A 380 24.94 -15.10 11.72
N VAL A 381 24.54 -15.99 10.83
CA VAL A 381 23.39 -16.88 11.01
C VAL A 381 23.79 -18.34 11.20
N PRO A 382 22.96 -19.15 11.92
CA PRO A 382 23.20 -20.58 12.11
C PRO A 382 22.63 -21.39 10.96
N TYR A 383 23.05 -22.66 10.91
CA TYR A 383 22.40 -23.72 10.16
C TYR A 383 22.64 -25.08 10.81
N LEU A 384 21.77 -26.02 10.52
CA LEU A 384 21.95 -27.42 10.87
C LEU A 384 22.37 -28.19 9.62
N TYR A 385 23.37 -29.06 9.78
CA TYR A 385 23.79 -29.97 8.73
C TYR A 385 23.96 -31.37 9.28
N SER A 386 23.44 -32.37 8.54
CA SER A 386 23.60 -33.78 8.77
C SER A 386 24.25 -34.45 7.57
N GLU A 387 25.51 -34.82 7.67
CA GLU A 387 26.22 -35.55 6.62
C GLU A 387 25.57 -36.90 6.35
N SER A 388 25.18 -37.62 7.42
CA SER A 388 24.57 -38.96 7.31
C SER A 388 23.20 -38.97 6.64
N LYS A 389 22.42 -37.88 6.77
CA LYS A 389 21.13 -37.72 6.12
C LYS A 389 21.25 -36.95 4.77
N GLY A 390 22.36 -36.27 4.56
CA GLY A 390 22.52 -35.35 3.46
C GLY A 390 21.50 -34.20 3.51
N GLU A 391 21.23 -33.64 4.70
CA GLU A 391 20.24 -32.59 4.90
C GLU A 391 20.86 -31.37 5.55
N MET A 392 20.46 -30.19 5.10
CA MET A 392 20.80 -28.88 5.67
C MET A 392 19.54 -28.08 5.92
N TYR A 393 19.46 -27.36 7.06
CA TYR A 393 18.42 -26.43 7.40
C TYR A 393 19.02 -25.07 7.80
N THR A 394 18.62 -23.99 7.13
CA THR A 394 18.98 -22.61 7.48
C THR A 394 17.83 -21.95 8.25
N TYR A 395 18.14 -21.22 9.30
CA TYR A 395 17.14 -20.64 10.21
C TYR A 395 17.72 -19.48 11.05
N GLU A 396 16.90 -18.84 11.86
CA GLU A 396 17.33 -17.89 12.90
C GLU A 396 17.37 -18.57 14.26
N ASP A 397 18.34 -18.17 15.09
CA ASP A 397 18.34 -18.46 16.52
C ASP A 397 18.45 -17.18 17.36
N GLU A 398 18.44 -17.34 18.69
CA GLU A 398 18.51 -16.21 19.61
C GLU A 398 19.78 -15.35 19.40
N THR A 399 20.88 -15.96 18.98
CA THR A 399 22.15 -15.26 18.74
C THR A 399 22.09 -14.45 17.44
N SER A 400 21.67 -15.06 16.33
CA SER A 400 21.58 -14.38 15.04
C SER A 400 20.54 -13.27 15.07
N LEU A 401 19.41 -13.50 15.73
CA LEU A 401 18.39 -12.47 15.91
C LEU A 401 18.88 -11.32 16.81
N GLY A 402 19.68 -11.64 17.84
CA GLY A 402 20.35 -10.64 18.66
C GLY A 402 21.32 -9.76 17.86
N GLU A 403 22.05 -10.35 16.90
CA GLU A 403 22.89 -9.59 15.95
C GLU A 403 22.04 -8.67 15.04
N LYS A 404 20.89 -9.13 14.54
CA LYS A 404 19.96 -8.31 13.76
C LYS A 404 19.34 -7.17 14.57
N VAL A 405 18.95 -7.44 15.82
CA VAL A 405 18.44 -6.40 16.74
C VAL A 405 19.52 -5.33 17.00
N LYS A 406 20.76 -5.78 17.24
CA LYS A 406 21.90 -4.87 17.35
C LYS A 406 22.10 -4.05 16.07
N TYR A 407 22.05 -4.68 14.91
CA TYR A 407 22.17 -4.03 13.60
C TYR A 407 21.09 -2.95 13.40
N VAL A 408 19.84 -3.24 13.74
CA VAL A 408 18.70 -2.29 13.69
C VAL A 408 18.97 -1.08 14.59
N LYS A 409 19.51 -1.30 15.80
CA LYS A 409 19.84 -0.22 16.73
C LYS A 409 21.00 0.63 16.25
N ASP A 410 22.09 -0.01 15.84
CA ASP A 410 23.32 0.68 15.43
C ASP A 410 23.11 1.56 14.19
N ASN A 411 22.19 1.17 13.30
CA ASN A 411 21.84 1.90 12.08
C ASN A 411 20.60 2.80 12.21
N ASN A 412 19.94 2.83 13.36
CA ASN A 412 18.71 3.59 13.61
C ASN A 412 17.52 3.20 12.71
N TYR A 413 17.43 1.92 12.28
CA TYR A 413 16.27 1.43 11.56
C TYR A 413 15.01 1.36 12.43
N GLY A 414 13.83 1.32 11.80
CA GLY A 414 12.53 1.44 12.45
C GLY A 414 12.16 0.32 13.41
N GLY A 415 12.68 -0.89 13.18
CA GLY A 415 12.35 -2.05 14.01
C GLY A 415 12.60 -3.38 13.32
N VAL A 416 11.92 -4.42 13.80
CA VAL A 416 11.94 -5.77 13.23
C VAL A 416 10.52 -6.24 12.95
N ILE A 417 10.31 -6.83 11.78
CA ILE A 417 9.13 -7.62 11.43
C ILE A 417 9.49 -9.07 11.33
N PHE A 418 8.58 -9.97 11.68
CA PHE A 418 8.83 -11.40 11.56
C PHE A 418 7.62 -12.19 11.08
N TRP A 419 7.90 -13.17 10.23
CA TRP A 419 7.00 -14.21 9.77
C TRP A 419 7.37 -15.51 10.48
N GLU A 420 6.55 -16.17 11.34
CA GLU A 420 5.30 -15.68 11.92
C GLU A 420 5.20 -16.18 13.37
N LEU A 421 4.29 -15.63 14.15
CA LEU A 421 4.19 -15.84 15.60
C LEU A 421 4.07 -17.32 16.02
N ALA A 422 3.30 -18.13 15.28
CA ALA A 422 3.14 -19.55 15.60
C ALA A 422 4.47 -20.33 15.52
N GLY A 423 5.45 -19.81 14.78
CA GLY A 423 6.79 -20.41 14.70
C GLY A 423 7.57 -20.38 16.01
N ASP A 424 7.29 -19.40 16.88
CA ASP A 424 7.96 -19.19 18.16
C ASP A 424 7.24 -19.91 19.34
N ALA A 425 5.99 -20.26 19.18
CA ALA A 425 5.17 -20.87 20.23
C ALA A 425 5.34 -22.39 20.29
N PRO A 426 5.37 -23.01 21.49
CA PRO A 426 5.17 -22.43 22.82
C PRO A 426 6.46 -22.30 23.65
N LEU A 427 7.57 -21.87 23.06
CA LEU A 427 8.87 -21.81 23.75
C LEU A 427 8.86 -20.76 24.87
N LYS A 428 9.01 -21.20 26.09
CA LYS A 428 9.26 -20.34 27.25
C LYS A 428 10.76 -20.24 27.51
N GLY A 429 11.30 -19.02 27.61
CA GLY A 429 12.70 -18.74 27.94
C GLY A 429 13.72 -18.95 26.83
N SER A 430 13.27 -19.28 25.61
CA SER A 430 14.09 -19.38 24.39
C SER A 430 13.32 -18.83 23.20
N SER A 431 12.48 -17.82 23.43
CA SER A 431 11.64 -17.20 22.40
C SER A 431 12.43 -16.17 21.61
N LEU A 432 12.31 -16.21 20.29
CA LEU A 432 12.88 -15.19 19.39
C LEU A 432 12.22 -13.83 19.63
N THR A 433 10.92 -13.80 19.91
CA THR A 433 10.20 -12.57 20.27
C THR A 433 10.77 -11.92 21.54
N ASP A 434 11.18 -12.71 22.53
CA ASP A 434 11.84 -12.22 23.75
C ASP A 434 13.18 -11.54 23.45
N VAL A 435 13.94 -12.05 22.47
CA VAL A 435 15.20 -11.44 22.04
C VAL A 435 14.98 -10.05 21.48
N ILE A 436 14.01 -9.90 20.59
CA ILE A 436 13.68 -8.59 19.99
C ILE A 436 13.20 -7.62 21.07
N TYR A 437 12.24 -8.07 21.89
CA TYR A 437 11.64 -7.26 22.96
C TYR A 437 12.70 -6.74 23.94
N LYS A 438 13.53 -7.65 24.50
CA LYS A 438 14.60 -7.28 25.44
C LYS A 438 15.67 -6.44 24.79
N GLY A 439 15.98 -6.71 23.52
CA GLY A 439 16.98 -5.97 22.77
C GLY A 439 16.60 -4.51 22.52
N PHE A 440 15.31 -4.23 22.31
CA PHE A 440 14.81 -2.86 22.10
C PHE A 440 14.42 -2.16 23.40
N PHE A 441 13.75 -2.84 24.30
CA PHE A 441 13.12 -2.21 25.48
C PHE A 441 13.74 -2.59 26.82
N GLY A 442 14.63 -3.57 26.83
CA GLY A 442 15.25 -4.05 28.09
C GLY A 442 14.21 -4.51 29.10
N ASP A 443 14.52 -4.35 30.38
CA ASP A 443 13.60 -4.68 31.47
C ASP A 443 12.55 -3.57 31.72
N GLY A 444 12.69 -2.42 31.06
CA GLY A 444 11.76 -1.28 31.18
C GLY A 444 10.44 -1.46 30.43
N GLY A 445 10.37 -2.43 29.54
CA GLY A 445 9.18 -2.74 28.74
C GLY A 445 8.90 -1.72 27.63
N ILE A 446 7.85 -2.01 26.85
CA ILE A 446 7.34 -1.07 25.83
C ILE A 446 6.75 0.14 26.54
N PRO A 447 7.19 1.39 26.23
CA PRO A 447 6.61 2.58 26.84
C PRO A 447 5.10 2.64 26.57
N SER A 448 4.32 2.93 27.61
CA SER A 448 2.87 3.11 27.49
C SER A 448 2.54 4.37 26.69
N ASP A 449 1.42 4.39 25.96
CA ASP A 449 1.00 5.53 25.14
C ASP A 449 0.74 6.79 25.98
N ASP A 450 0.45 6.64 27.27
CA ASP A 450 0.33 7.78 28.19
C ASP A 450 1.66 8.51 28.45
N LYS A 451 2.79 7.92 28.09
CA LYS A 451 4.13 8.55 28.16
C LYS A 451 4.59 9.11 26.80
N LEU A 452 3.98 8.67 25.71
CA LEU A 452 4.28 9.20 24.39
C LEU A 452 3.69 10.59 24.19
N PRO A 453 4.22 11.40 23.26
CA PRO A 453 3.57 12.64 22.87
C PRO A 453 2.20 12.35 22.24
N LYS A 454 1.27 13.27 22.35
CA LYS A 454 0.05 13.25 21.54
C LYS A 454 0.38 13.65 20.11
N SER A 455 -0.29 13.02 19.14
CA SER A 455 -0.05 13.31 17.72
C SER A 455 -0.37 14.77 17.37
N PRO A 456 0.52 15.48 16.65
CA PRO A 456 0.23 16.81 16.13
C PRO A 456 -0.70 16.70 14.91
N GLU A 457 -1.32 17.80 14.51
CA GLU A 457 -2.14 17.88 13.31
C GLU A 457 -1.47 18.78 12.26
N VAL A 458 -1.49 18.36 10.98
CA VAL A 458 -1.01 19.16 9.86
C VAL A 458 -2.19 19.52 8.97
N SER A 459 -2.29 20.80 8.59
CA SER A 459 -3.33 21.30 7.69
C SER A 459 -2.78 22.30 6.67
N LEU A 460 -3.40 22.33 5.49
CA LEU A 460 -3.10 23.25 4.40
C LEU A 460 -3.90 24.54 4.55
N LYS A 461 -3.24 25.68 4.35
CA LYS A 461 -3.87 27.00 4.29
C LYS A 461 -3.30 27.83 3.15
N ASN A 462 -4.05 28.81 2.69
CA ASN A 462 -3.62 29.83 1.71
C ASN A 462 -3.00 29.22 0.45
N ASP A 463 -3.52 28.08 -0.02
CA ASP A 463 -3.03 27.39 -1.21
C ASP A 463 -3.56 28.07 -2.47
N ASP A 464 -2.64 28.55 -3.32
CA ASP A 464 -2.96 29.11 -4.62
C ASP A 464 -2.90 28.07 -5.76
N ASN A 465 -2.59 26.81 -5.44
CA ASN A 465 -2.32 25.71 -6.36
C ASN A 465 -1.09 25.90 -7.28
N TYR A 466 -0.34 26.99 -7.11
CA TYR A 466 0.82 27.34 -7.94
C TYR A 466 2.14 27.34 -7.17
N GLY A 467 2.13 26.67 -6.02
CA GLY A 467 3.32 26.50 -5.21
C GLY A 467 3.54 27.56 -4.13
N ASN A 468 2.54 28.40 -3.86
CA ASN A 468 2.51 29.27 -2.69
C ASN A 468 1.41 28.77 -1.76
N TYR A 469 1.80 28.35 -0.56
CA TYR A 469 0.87 27.82 0.44
C TYR A 469 1.49 27.84 1.83
N ASP A 470 0.66 27.66 2.83
CA ASP A 470 1.06 27.56 4.22
C ASP A 470 0.72 26.18 4.77
N ILE A 471 1.69 25.57 5.45
CA ILE A 471 1.49 24.39 6.25
C ILE A 471 1.32 24.85 7.71
N ASN A 472 0.15 24.60 8.27
CA ASN A 472 -0.13 24.85 9.67
C ASN A 472 0.01 23.55 10.47
N ILE A 473 0.83 23.59 11.53
CA ILE A 473 1.04 22.48 12.46
C ILE A 473 0.37 22.86 13.76
N SER A 474 -0.60 22.08 14.20
CA SER A 474 -1.28 22.24 15.48
C SER A 474 -0.74 21.24 16.50
N ILE A 475 -0.23 21.72 17.61
CA ILE A 475 0.31 20.91 18.70
C ILE A 475 -0.74 20.86 19.82
N PRO A 476 -1.16 19.66 20.28
CA PRO A 476 -2.08 19.55 21.40
C PRO A 476 -1.55 20.24 22.67
N THR A 477 -2.39 20.91 23.41
CA THR A 477 -1.99 21.70 24.62
C THR A 477 -1.35 20.85 25.71
N ASP A 478 -1.70 19.56 25.79
CA ASP A 478 -1.13 18.56 26.69
C ASP A 478 -0.29 17.52 25.93
N SER A 479 0.50 17.99 24.98
CA SER A 479 1.19 17.16 23.98
C SER A 479 2.23 16.22 24.56
N ARG A 480 2.83 16.53 25.71
CA ARG A 480 3.97 15.81 26.31
C ARG A 480 5.18 15.69 25.40
N GLY A 481 5.23 16.46 24.31
CA GLY A 481 6.37 16.50 23.41
C GLY A 481 7.48 17.40 23.93
N ASP A 482 8.72 17.10 23.60
CA ASP A 482 9.89 17.97 23.84
C ASP A 482 10.25 18.72 22.56
N LYS A 483 10.12 18.08 21.41
CA LYS A 483 10.43 18.62 20.08
C LYS A 483 9.32 18.33 19.08
N ILE A 484 9.17 19.24 18.11
CA ILE A 484 8.32 19.07 16.93
C ILE A 484 9.19 19.01 15.68
N LYS A 485 8.89 18.06 14.79
CA LYS A 485 9.51 17.95 13.46
C LYS A 485 8.43 18.09 12.40
N LEU A 486 8.74 18.74 11.28
CA LEU A 486 7.95 18.73 10.06
C LEU A 486 8.77 18.05 8.98
N TYR A 487 8.15 17.09 8.33
CA TYR A 487 8.71 16.38 7.18
C TYR A 487 8.06 16.88 5.89
N GLU A 488 8.87 17.07 4.85
CA GLU A 488 8.46 17.21 3.46
C GLU A 488 9.04 16.03 2.67
N ASN A 489 8.19 15.22 2.03
CA ASN A 489 8.63 14.05 1.28
C ASN A 489 9.62 13.19 2.08
N ASN A 490 9.29 12.93 3.35
CA ASN A 490 10.11 12.19 4.31
C ASN A 490 11.41 12.85 4.78
N GLN A 491 11.73 14.07 4.32
CA GLN A 491 12.89 14.80 4.80
C GLN A 491 12.49 15.82 5.88
N VAL A 492 13.24 15.89 6.97
CA VAL A 492 13.00 16.89 8.02
C VAL A 492 13.34 18.27 7.48
N ILE A 493 12.35 19.16 7.47
CA ILE A 493 12.50 20.56 7.02
C ILE A 493 12.29 21.58 8.13
N LEU A 494 11.83 21.12 9.30
CA LEU A 494 11.73 21.91 10.53
C LEU A 494 11.97 20.98 11.71
N GLU A 495 12.79 21.42 12.67
CA GLU A 495 12.91 20.79 14.00
C GLU A 495 13.02 21.90 15.04
N GLU A 496 12.08 21.95 15.98
CA GLU A 496 11.99 22.98 17.01
C GLU A 496 11.73 22.38 18.38
N ASP A 497 12.28 23.01 19.40
CA ASP A 497 12.01 22.71 20.80
C ASP A 497 10.66 23.35 21.21
N ILE A 498 9.71 22.55 21.67
CA ILE A 498 8.34 23.01 21.97
C ILE A 498 8.35 24.13 23.03
N ASN A 499 9.22 24.04 24.02
CA ASN A 499 9.31 25.03 25.07
C ASN A 499 9.79 26.42 24.60
N LYS A 500 10.32 26.50 23.37
CA LYS A 500 10.78 27.74 22.74
C LYS A 500 9.77 28.32 21.76
N LEU A 501 8.67 27.63 21.51
CA LEU A 501 7.64 28.07 20.56
C LEU A 501 6.79 29.17 21.16
N PRO A 502 6.43 30.21 20.37
CA PRO A 502 5.57 31.30 20.82
C PRO A 502 4.11 30.88 20.96
N SER A 503 3.71 29.77 20.35
CA SER A 503 2.36 29.22 20.39
C SER A 503 2.34 27.74 20.04
N ASN A 504 1.23 27.06 20.32
CA ASN A 504 0.98 25.67 19.92
C ASN A 504 0.63 25.51 18.42
N ASN A 505 0.64 26.59 17.66
CA ASN A 505 0.45 26.56 16.20
C ASN A 505 1.68 27.14 15.51
N ILE A 506 2.27 26.36 14.64
CA ILE A 506 3.39 26.75 13.79
C ILE A 506 2.90 26.87 12.36
N ILE A 507 3.21 27.98 11.72
CA ILE A 507 2.90 28.17 10.30
C ILE A 507 4.21 28.19 9.53
N LYS A 508 4.37 27.25 8.59
CA LYS A 508 5.47 27.22 7.63
C LYS A 508 4.97 27.68 6.28
N ASN A 509 5.52 28.82 5.83
CA ASN A 509 5.17 29.40 4.53
C ASN A 509 6.05 28.83 3.44
N PHE A 510 5.46 28.43 2.33
CA PHE A 510 6.14 28.01 1.10
C PHE A 510 5.82 28.99 -0.03
N LYS A 511 6.82 29.30 -0.84
CA LYS A 511 6.68 30.17 -2.03
C LYS A 511 7.48 29.61 -3.19
N GLY A 512 6.87 29.61 -4.37
CA GLY A 512 7.52 29.22 -5.62
C GLY A 512 7.96 27.74 -5.66
N LYS A 513 7.23 26.86 -4.98
CA LYS A 513 7.44 25.41 -5.14
C LYS A 513 7.23 25.03 -6.60
N LYS A 514 8.14 24.22 -7.14
CA LYS A 514 8.02 23.71 -8.52
C LYS A 514 6.81 22.80 -8.67
N GLU A 515 6.38 22.61 -9.91
CA GLU A 515 5.35 21.61 -10.21
C GLU A 515 5.70 20.26 -9.59
N GLY A 516 4.76 19.68 -8.85
CA GLY A 516 4.96 18.41 -8.16
C GLY A 516 3.96 18.17 -7.04
N SER A 517 4.05 16.99 -6.43
CA SER A 517 3.30 16.64 -5.23
C SER A 517 4.24 16.61 -4.03
N TYR A 518 3.84 17.26 -2.96
CA TYR A 518 4.61 17.38 -1.72
C TYR A 518 3.78 16.79 -0.58
N THR A 519 4.36 15.84 0.16
CA THR A 519 3.74 15.30 1.37
C THR A 519 4.28 15.99 2.60
N TYR A 520 3.39 16.33 3.52
CA TYR A 520 3.75 16.91 4.80
C TYR A 520 3.20 16.08 5.95
N THR A 521 4.06 15.77 6.91
CA THR A 521 3.72 15.09 8.17
C THR A 521 4.47 15.75 9.29
N ALA A 522 3.81 16.00 10.41
CA ALA A 522 4.48 16.46 11.63
C ALA A 522 4.63 15.33 12.63
N GLU A 523 5.68 15.40 13.46
CA GLU A 523 6.01 14.41 14.47
C GLU A 523 6.38 15.12 15.78
N LEU A 524 5.74 14.75 16.88
CA LEU A 524 6.15 15.13 18.23
C LEU A 524 7.04 14.07 18.84
N VAL A 525 8.14 14.47 19.46
CA VAL A 525 9.15 13.58 20.05
C VAL A 525 9.36 13.93 21.51
N ASN A 526 9.53 12.93 22.37
CA ASN A 526 10.04 13.05 23.74
C ASN A 526 10.98 11.88 24.07
N LYS A 527 11.48 11.84 25.30
CA LYS A 527 12.40 10.78 25.76
C LYS A 527 11.82 9.34 25.75
N TYR A 528 10.52 9.17 25.58
CA TYR A 528 9.87 7.86 25.55
C TYR A 528 9.56 7.40 24.12
N GLY A 529 9.70 8.27 23.12
CA GLY A 529 9.45 7.99 21.72
C GLY A 529 8.79 9.15 21.01
N SER A 530 8.13 8.86 19.89
CA SER A 530 7.48 9.88 19.08
C SER A 530 6.06 9.48 18.67
N SER A 531 5.26 10.47 18.29
CA SER A 531 3.95 10.29 17.70
C SER A 531 3.82 11.15 16.46
N LYS A 532 3.50 10.53 15.32
CA LYS A 532 3.26 11.20 14.05
C LYS A 532 1.79 11.65 13.96
N GLY A 533 1.60 12.80 13.35
CA GLY A 533 0.28 13.30 12.98
C GLY A 533 -0.19 12.77 11.63
N ASN A 534 -1.29 13.35 11.13
CA ASN A 534 -1.79 13.08 9.80
C ASN A 534 -0.78 13.51 8.73
N THR A 535 -0.83 12.84 7.58
CA THR A 535 -0.09 13.25 6.38
C THR A 535 -1.04 13.98 5.42
N ILE A 536 -0.61 15.10 4.86
CA ILE A 536 -1.32 15.81 3.80
C ILE A 536 -0.49 15.82 2.52
N VAL A 537 -1.18 15.84 1.38
CA VAL A 537 -0.54 15.98 0.06
C VAL A 537 -0.93 17.33 -0.51
N VAL A 538 0.07 18.12 -0.90
CA VAL A 538 -0.11 19.42 -1.57
C VAL A 538 0.39 19.29 -2.99
N LYS A 539 -0.43 19.71 -3.97
CA LYS A 539 -0.06 19.72 -5.38
C LYS A 539 0.26 21.15 -5.81
N ALA A 540 1.48 21.36 -6.28
CA ALA A 540 1.84 22.60 -6.97
C ALA A 540 1.79 22.35 -8.47
N THR A 541 1.11 23.24 -9.21
CA THR A 541 1.07 23.22 -10.67
C THR A 541 1.88 24.39 -11.23
N ASP A 542 2.45 24.22 -12.40
CA ASP A 542 3.11 25.36 -13.08
C ASP A 542 2.03 26.30 -13.63
N PRO A 543 1.94 27.56 -13.13
CA PRO A 543 0.97 28.53 -13.67
C PRO A 543 1.22 28.87 -15.14
N ASN A 544 2.42 28.59 -15.64
CA ASN A 544 2.79 28.83 -17.02
C ASN A 544 2.58 27.62 -17.93
N LYS A 545 2.20 26.46 -17.39
CA LYS A 545 1.99 25.24 -18.17
C LYS A 545 0.71 25.35 -18.98
N LEU A 546 0.79 25.03 -20.26
CA LEU A 546 -0.41 24.88 -21.09
C LEU A 546 -1.25 23.72 -20.58
N LYS A 547 -2.57 23.87 -20.56
CA LYS A 547 -3.53 22.83 -20.23
C LYS A 547 -4.15 22.30 -21.51
N ALA A 548 -4.19 20.99 -21.69
CA ALA A 548 -4.79 20.37 -22.88
C ALA A 548 -6.27 20.77 -23.00
N PRO A 549 -6.76 21.10 -24.21
CA PRO A 549 -8.18 21.35 -24.41
C PRO A 549 -8.96 20.05 -24.31
N ILE A 550 -10.21 20.14 -23.84
CA ILE A 550 -11.14 19.01 -23.82
C ILE A 550 -11.95 19.05 -25.11
N ILE A 551 -11.90 17.96 -25.89
CA ILE A 551 -12.65 17.85 -27.15
C ILE A 551 -13.78 16.84 -27.02
N SER A 552 -14.95 17.16 -27.55
CA SER A 552 -16.13 16.30 -27.55
C SER A 552 -16.98 16.51 -28.80
N VAL A 553 -17.85 15.56 -29.10
CA VAL A 553 -18.80 15.60 -30.22
C VAL A 553 -20.22 15.33 -29.70
N ASP A 554 -21.21 16.02 -30.26
CA ASP A 554 -22.61 15.81 -29.90
C ASP A 554 -23.15 14.44 -30.39
N LYS A 555 -22.61 13.90 -31.50
CA LYS A 555 -22.99 12.63 -32.09
C LYS A 555 -21.76 11.91 -32.64
N GLN A 556 -21.28 10.89 -32.00
CA GLN A 556 -20.10 10.14 -32.43
C GLN A 556 -20.35 9.33 -33.73
N ILE A 557 -21.55 8.85 -33.90
CA ILE A 557 -22.05 8.25 -35.16
C ILE A 557 -23.20 9.12 -35.65
N ASN A 558 -23.10 9.64 -36.87
CA ASN A 558 -24.06 10.57 -37.43
C ASN A 558 -24.17 10.41 -38.95
N THR A 559 -25.07 11.21 -39.57
CA THR A 559 -25.34 11.19 -41.00
C THR A 559 -24.75 12.39 -41.75
N GLY A 560 -23.76 13.03 -41.20
CA GLY A 560 -23.01 14.13 -41.80
C GLY A 560 -23.19 15.49 -41.10
N ASP A 561 -24.15 15.60 -40.18
CA ASP A 561 -24.40 16.81 -39.39
C ASP A 561 -24.06 16.58 -37.94
N TYR A 562 -23.05 17.26 -37.41
CA TYR A 562 -22.61 17.17 -36.04
C TYR A 562 -21.83 18.41 -35.60
N LYS A 563 -21.60 18.52 -34.30
CA LYS A 563 -20.84 19.61 -33.68
C LYS A 563 -19.70 19.07 -32.85
N ILE A 564 -18.53 19.64 -33.01
CA ILE A 564 -17.39 19.43 -32.15
C ILE A 564 -17.27 20.62 -31.20
N SER A 565 -17.23 20.31 -29.90
CA SER A 565 -17.00 21.27 -28.84
C SER A 565 -15.57 21.12 -28.32
N MET A 566 -14.89 22.25 -28.16
CA MET A 566 -13.52 22.34 -27.63
C MET A 566 -13.58 23.29 -26.42
N GLU A 567 -13.33 22.73 -25.24
CA GLU A 567 -13.27 23.51 -24.01
C GLU A 567 -11.83 23.90 -23.69
N VAL A 568 -11.57 25.19 -23.59
CA VAL A 568 -10.33 25.76 -23.06
C VAL A 568 -10.54 25.97 -21.56
N LEU A 569 -9.73 25.33 -20.74
CA LEU A 569 -9.83 25.43 -19.30
C LEU A 569 -9.35 26.80 -18.79
N LYS A 570 -9.91 27.24 -17.68
CA LYS A 570 -9.50 28.48 -17.00
C LYS A 570 -7.99 28.45 -16.66
N ASP A 571 -7.36 29.61 -16.67
CA ASP A 571 -5.93 29.81 -16.39
C ASP A 571 -5.04 29.02 -17.37
N ASN A 572 -5.45 28.99 -18.64
CA ASN A 572 -4.66 28.44 -19.73
C ASN A 572 -3.92 29.59 -20.44
N ASN A 573 -2.59 29.55 -20.39
CA ASN A 573 -1.74 30.61 -20.94
C ASN A 573 -1.47 30.50 -22.45
N GLY A 574 -2.32 29.74 -23.19
CA GLY A 574 -2.28 29.66 -24.65
C GLY A 574 -2.75 30.96 -25.34
N ASN A 575 -2.30 31.17 -26.56
CA ASN A 575 -2.68 32.29 -27.39
C ASN A 575 -3.70 31.91 -28.47
N GLU A 576 -3.66 30.67 -28.94
CA GLU A 576 -4.48 30.13 -30.01
C GLU A 576 -4.99 28.73 -29.66
N LEU A 577 -6.22 28.47 -30.06
CA LEU A 577 -6.83 27.13 -30.11
C LEU A 577 -6.95 26.73 -31.56
N LYS A 578 -6.42 25.56 -31.92
CA LYS A 578 -6.51 25.00 -33.26
C LYS A 578 -7.28 23.70 -33.23
N LEU A 579 -8.03 23.43 -34.32
CA LEU A 579 -8.68 22.13 -34.54
C LEU A 579 -8.14 21.51 -35.83
N TYR A 580 -7.77 20.25 -35.73
CA TYR A 580 -7.31 19.44 -36.85
C TYR A 580 -8.33 18.35 -37.18
N GLU A 581 -8.52 18.10 -38.45
CA GLU A 581 -9.27 16.96 -39.00
C GLU A 581 -8.33 16.10 -39.82
N ASN A 582 -8.16 14.82 -39.45
CA ASN A 582 -7.24 13.89 -40.10
C ASN A 582 -5.82 14.48 -40.29
N GLY A 583 -5.35 15.25 -39.29
CA GLY A 583 -4.05 15.92 -39.30
C GLY A 583 -3.98 17.25 -40.08
N VAL A 584 -5.08 17.70 -40.68
CA VAL A 584 -5.14 18.99 -41.40
C VAL A 584 -5.83 20.02 -40.52
N GLU A 585 -5.21 21.20 -40.34
CA GLU A 585 -5.80 22.34 -39.61
C GLU A 585 -7.05 22.85 -40.29
N ILE A 586 -8.16 22.93 -39.58
CA ILE A 586 -9.47 23.36 -40.10
C ILE A 586 -10.09 24.54 -39.33
N LEU A 587 -9.52 24.93 -38.19
CA LEU A 587 -9.94 26.04 -37.37
C LEU A 587 -8.78 26.59 -36.57
N THR A 588 -8.68 27.92 -36.47
CA THR A 588 -7.83 28.61 -35.49
C THR A 588 -8.61 29.71 -34.84
N GLU A 589 -8.65 29.73 -33.51
CA GLU A 589 -9.30 30.76 -32.68
C GLU A 589 -8.31 31.38 -31.70
N LYS A 590 -8.42 32.70 -31.49
CA LYS A 590 -7.64 33.36 -30.43
C LYS A 590 -8.26 33.12 -29.06
N ILE A 591 -7.42 32.81 -28.09
CA ILE A 591 -7.80 32.60 -26.70
C ILE A 591 -7.01 33.52 -25.77
N ASP A 592 -7.61 33.94 -24.66
CA ASP A 592 -6.96 34.72 -23.61
C ASP A 592 -6.74 33.89 -22.31
N GLY A 593 -7.38 32.72 -22.21
CA GLY A 593 -7.24 31.78 -21.13
C GLY A 593 -7.68 32.27 -19.74
N SER A 594 -8.14 33.50 -19.59
CA SER A 594 -8.51 34.06 -18.28
C SER A 594 -9.77 33.43 -17.68
N THR A 595 -10.64 32.90 -18.54
CA THR A 595 -11.86 32.18 -18.16
C THR A 595 -11.98 30.88 -18.95
N SER A 596 -12.69 29.88 -18.42
CA SER A 596 -13.06 28.72 -19.22
C SER A 596 -14.00 29.13 -20.35
N LYS A 597 -13.71 28.66 -21.56
CA LYS A 597 -14.49 29.00 -22.76
C LYS A 597 -14.63 27.79 -23.67
N THR A 598 -15.85 27.56 -24.16
CA THR A 598 -16.13 26.51 -25.13
C THR A 598 -16.28 27.09 -26.53
N PHE A 599 -15.53 26.55 -27.48
CA PHE A 599 -15.63 26.84 -28.91
C PHE A 599 -16.35 25.70 -29.61
N ILE A 600 -17.20 26.01 -30.57
CA ILE A 600 -17.98 24.98 -31.28
C ILE A 600 -17.72 25.11 -32.77
N LYS A 601 -17.38 23.98 -33.40
CA LYS A 601 -17.30 23.84 -34.86
C LYS A 601 -18.46 22.97 -35.33
N GLU A 602 -19.33 23.53 -36.15
CA GLU A 602 -20.43 22.79 -36.80
C GLU A 602 -19.98 22.24 -38.14
N PHE A 603 -20.38 21.01 -38.43
CA PHE A 603 -20.21 20.32 -39.70
C PHE A 603 -21.59 20.01 -40.27
N LYS A 604 -21.73 20.18 -41.58
CA LYS A 604 -22.95 19.82 -42.33
C LYS A 604 -22.57 19.05 -43.60
N ASP A 605 -23.40 18.10 -43.95
CA ASP A 605 -23.27 17.29 -45.18
C ASP A 605 -21.88 16.66 -45.36
N LYS A 606 -21.24 16.27 -44.26
CA LYS A 606 -19.95 15.53 -44.31
C LYS A 606 -20.16 14.19 -45.02
N LYS A 607 -19.24 13.84 -45.91
CA LYS A 607 -19.26 12.55 -46.64
C LYS A 607 -19.12 11.38 -45.67
N VAL A 608 -19.66 10.23 -46.08
CA VAL A 608 -19.49 8.96 -45.41
C VAL A 608 -18.01 8.67 -45.20
N GLY A 609 -17.61 8.33 -43.96
CA GLY A 609 -16.21 8.06 -43.65
C GLY A 609 -15.93 8.19 -42.14
N GLU A 610 -14.70 7.87 -41.76
CA GLU A 610 -14.18 8.08 -40.41
C GLU A 610 -13.30 9.32 -40.38
N TYR A 611 -13.51 10.17 -39.39
CA TYR A 611 -12.80 11.41 -39.17
C TYR A 611 -12.18 11.40 -37.80
N THR A 612 -10.89 11.74 -37.73
CA THR A 612 -10.19 11.91 -36.44
C THR A 612 -9.94 13.39 -36.23
N TYR A 613 -10.43 13.89 -35.11
CA TYR A 613 -10.25 15.28 -34.67
C TYR A 613 -9.28 15.35 -33.51
N LYS A 614 -8.49 16.41 -33.50
CA LYS A 614 -7.58 16.76 -32.43
C LYS A 614 -7.59 18.27 -32.23
N ALA A 615 -7.71 18.73 -31.01
CA ALA A 615 -7.57 20.16 -30.69
C ALA A 615 -6.16 20.40 -30.10
N GLU A 616 -5.61 21.56 -30.40
CA GLU A 616 -4.27 21.98 -29.94
C GLU A 616 -4.36 23.40 -29.36
N ILE A 617 -3.73 23.63 -28.21
CA ILE A 617 -3.49 24.98 -27.69
C ILE A 617 -2.04 25.32 -27.92
N VAL A 618 -1.80 26.52 -28.49
CA VAL A 618 -0.48 27.00 -28.90
C VAL A 618 -0.12 28.28 -28.17
N ARG A 619 1.14 28.42 -27.76
CA ARG A 619 1.75 29.65 -27.24
C ARG A 619 3.18 29.75 -27.77
N LYS A 620 3.39 30.65 -28.75
CA LYS A 620 4.70 30.76 -29.44
C LYS A 620 5.14 29.41 -30.00
N ASP A 621 6.24 28.84 -29.44
CA ASP A 621 6.83 27.56 -29.85
C ASP A 621 6.38 26.37 -28.96
N ASP A 622 5.53 26.64 -27.98
CA ASP A 622 5.00 25.65 -27.05
C ASP A 622 3.58 25.26 -27.42
N LYS A 623 3.23 23.98 -27.31
CA LYS A 623 1.91 23.47 -27.66
C LYS A 623 1.50 22.29 -26.83
N ILE A 624 0.19 22.09 -26.67
CA ILE A 624 -0.39 20.92 -26.04
C ILE A 624 -1.64 20.46 -26.80
N GLU A 625 -1.76 19.15 -26.98
CA GLU A 625 -2.81 18.53 -27.76
C GLU A 625 -3.86 17.85 -26.85
N SER A 626 -5.11 17.80 -27.32
CA SER A 626 -6.14 16.93 -26.74
C SER A 626 -5.88 15.46 -27.10
N ASN A 627 -6.66 14.54 -26.49
CA ASN A 627 -6.81 13.20 -27.03
C ASN A 627 -7.45 13.23 -28.42
N ASP A 628 -7.25 12.19 -29.22
CA ASP A 628 -7.93 12.02 -30.50
C ASP A 628 -9.43 11.76 -30.29
N LEU A 629 -10.27 12.44 -31.06
CA LEU A 629 -11.71 12.25 -31.09
C LEU A 629 -12.11 11.65 -32.45
N LYS A 630 -12.62 10.41 -32.46
CA LYS A 630 -13.08 9.74 -33.68
C LYS A 630 -14.56 9.96 -33.89
N VAL A 631 -14.95 10.33 -35.10
CA VAL A 631 -16.32 10.53 -35.53
C VAL A 631 -16.60 9.72 -36.79
N THR A 632 -17.66 8.92 -36.80
CA THR A 632 -18.07 8.11 -37.93
C THR A 632 -19.30 8.72 -38.60
N VAL A 633 -19.21 9.06 -39.87
CA VAL A 633 -20.32 9.49 -40.72
C VAL A 633 -20.80 8.31 -41.54
N LYS A 634 -22.07 7.95 -41.39
CA LYS A 634 -22.76 6.89 -42.15
C LYS A 634 -23.69 7.47 -43.20
N ASP A 635 -24.08 6.66 -44.18
CA ASP A 635 -25.04 7.05 -45.19
C ASP A 635 -26.39 7.42 -44.54
N LYS A 636 -27.07 8.42 -45.07
CA LYS A 636 -28.43 8.82 -44.62
C LYS A 636 -29.45 7.67 -44.71
N ASP A 637 -29.21 6.73 -45.62
CA ASP A 637 -30.03 5.49 -45.77
C ASP A 637 -29.61 4.35 -44.85
N SER A 638 -28.52 4.45 -44.08
CA SER A 638 -28.11 3.47 -43.08
C SER A 638 -28.74 3.74 -41.72
N SER A 639 -30.05 4.02 -41.70
CA SER A 639 -30.85 4.03 -40.48
C SER A 639 -30.67 2.71 -39.72
N VAL A 640 -30.56 2.80 -38.43
CA VAL A 640 -30.36 1.72 -37.44
C VAL A 640 -31.09 0.44 -37.89
N LYS A 641 -30.34 -0.52 -38.45
CA LYS A 641 -30.89 -1.81 -38.92
C LYS A 641 -31.07 -2.84 -37.81
N GLU A 642 -30.63 -2.52 -36.60
CA GLU A 642 -30.66 -3.41 -35.44
C GLU A 642 -31.52 -2.84 -34.34
N LYS A 643 -32.35 -3.74 -33.75
CA LYS A 643 -33.12 -3.42 -32.56
C LYS A 643 -32.22 -3.08 -31.38
N PRO A 644 -32.74 -2.40 -30.34
CA PRO A 644 -31.97 -2.09 -29.14
C PRO A 644 -31.44 -3.37 -28.47
N GLY A 645 -30.32 -3.23 -27.75
CA GLY A 645 -29.82 -4.26 -26.87
C GLY A 645 -30.89 -4.70 -25.86
N LYS A 646 -30.81 -5.96 -25.39
CA LYS A 646 -31.83 -6.51 -24.46
C LYS A 646 -31.77 -5.79 -23.12
N PRO A 647 -32.85 -5.14 -22.65
CA PRO A 647 -32.89 -4.53 -21.33
C PRO A 647 -33.07 -5.61 -20.24
N ALA A 648 -32.49 -5.34 -19.06
CA ALA A 648 -32.72 -6.13 -17.85
C ALA A 648 -33.34 -5.25 -16.77
N LEU A 649 -34.31 -5.77 -16.03
CA LEU A 649 -34.94 -5.06 -14.94
C LEU A 649 -34.44 -5.56 -13.58
N THR A 650 -34.29 -4.63 -12.63
CA THR A 650 -34.02 -4.90 -11.21
C THR A 650 -34.91 -4.03 -10.34
N HIS A 651 -35.05 -4.38 -9.06
CA HIS A 651 -35.77 -3.59 -8.07
C HIS A 651 -35.01 -3.51 -6.76
N ASP A 652 -35.38 -2.55 -5.89
CA ASP A 652 -34.82 -2.35 -4.55
C ASP A 652 -35.78 -2.76 -3.40
N ASN A 653 -36.90 -3.43 -3.70
CA ASN A 653 -37.92 -3.85 -2.73
C ASN A 653 -37.57 -5.18 -2.03
N TRP A 654 -36.41 -5.20 -1.33
CA TRP A 654 -35.94 -6.42 -0.63
C TRP A 654 -36.28 -6.40 0.86
N TRP A 655 -36.08 -5.24 1.51
CA TRP A 655 -36.38 -5.04 2.94
C TRP A 655 -36.45 -3.55 3.29
N PRO A 656 -37.57 -3.04 3.89
CA PRO A 656 -38.88 -3.70 3.97
C PRO A 656 -39.52 -3.81 2.60
N ALA A 657 -40.29 -4.86 2.36
CA ALA A 657 -41.07 -5.04 1.13
C ALA A 657 -42.39 -4.25 1.23
N ASP A 658 -42.29 -2.92 1.36
CA ASP A 658 -43.38 -2.02 1.83
C ASP A 658 -44.31 -1.48 0.73
N GLY A 659 -43.99 -1.71 -0.51
CA GLY A 659 -44.78 -1.25 -1.65
C GLY A 659 -44.34 0.07 -2.26
N ASP A 660 -43.28 0.68 -1.74
CA ASP A 660 -42.62 1.85 -2.29
C ASP A 660 -41.21 1.45 -2.72
N TYR A 661 -40.94 1.39 -4.03
CA TYR A 661 -39.68 0.89 -4.58
C TYR A 661 -39.35 1.48 -5.93
N THR A 662 -38.14 1.23 -6.39
CA THR A 662 -37.66 1.65 -7.70
C THR A 662 -37.45 0.44 -8.60
N ILE A 663 -38.03 0.49 -9.81
CA ILE A 663 -37.67 -0.40 -10.90
C ILE A 663 -36.55 0.27 -11.71
N THR A 664 -35.41 -0.40 -11.86
CA THR A 664 -34.31 0.08 -12.67
C THR A 664 -34.08 -0.81 -13.88
N MET A 665 -34.15 -0.23 -15.06
CA MET A 665 -33.78 -0.86 -16.32
C MET A 665 -32.31 -0.55 -16.61
N ASN A 666 -31.55 -1.59 -16.96
CA ASN A 666 -30.20 -1.49 -17.49
C ASN A 666 -30.10 -2.25 -18.82
N MET A 667 -29.57 -1.61 -19.82
CA MET A 667 -29.10 -2.21 -21.05
C MET A 667 -27.58 -2.07 -21.09
N TRP A 668 -26.88 -3.15 -20.80
CA TRP A 668 -25.44 -3.15 -20.54
C TRP A 668 -24.59 -3.05 -21.82
N TRP A 669 -25.13 -3.55 -22.94
CA TRP A 669 -24.50 -3.54 -24.26
C TRP A 669 -25.54 -3.73 -25.37
N GLY A 670 -25.21 -3.28 -26.57
CA GLY A 670 -26.06 -3.32 -27.74
C GLY A 670 -26.48 -1.94 -28.21
N VAL A 671 -27.25 -1.87 -29.29
CA VAL A 671 -27.72 -0.60 -29.88
C VAL A 671 -28.63 0.13 -28.90
N ASN A 672 -28.47 1.46 -28.80
CA ASN A 672 -29.31 2.30 -27.96
C ASN A 672 -30.78 2.27 -28.37
N GLY A 673 -31.68 2.38 -27.38
CA GLY A 673 -33.07 2.71 -27.60
C GLY A 673 -33.30 4.21 -27.52
N ASP A 674 -34.29 4.70 -28.26
CA ASP A 674 -34.73 6.11 -28.23
C ASP A 674 -35.86 6.32 -27.22
N LYS A 675 -36.54 5.22 -26.85
CA LYS A 675 -37.70 5.23 -25.97
C LYS A 675 -37.77 3.96 -25.13
N ILE A 676 -38.22 4.10 -23.88
CA ILE A 676 -38.57 2.98 -22.98
C ILE A 676 -40.06 2.99 -22.64
N LYS A 677 -40.65 1.82 -22.57
CA LYS A 677 -41.98 1.56 -21.99
C LYS A 677 -41.83 0.54 -20.87
N ILE A 678 -42.47 0.78 -19.73
CA ILE A 678 -42.53 -0.17 -18.59
C ILE A 678 -43.97 -0.57 -18.35
N TYR A 679 -44.17 -1.87 -18.23
CA TYR A 679 -45.45 -2.48 -18.00
C TYR A 679 -45.48 -3.15 -16.62
N GLU A 680 -46.68 -3.09 -15.97
CA GLU A 680 -46.95 -3.80 -14.73
C GLU A 680 -48.18 -4.69 -14.97
N ASN A 681 -48.03 -5.98 -14.72
CA ASN A 681 -49.09 -6.98 -14.96
C ASN A 681 -49.73 -6.85 -16.38
N GLY A 682 -48.88 -6.55 -17.37
CA GLY A 682 -49.28 -6.37 -18.77
C GLY A 682 -49.90 -5.01 -19.12
N VAL A 683 -50.04 -4.10 -18.15
CA VAL A 683 -50.54 -2.72 -18.37
C VAL A 683 -49.38 -1.73 -18.46
N LEU A 684 -49.35 -0.88 -19.46
CA LEU A 684 -48.35 0.19 -19.58
C LEU A 684 -48.53 1.19 -18.44
N ILE A 685 -47.47 1.35 -17.62
CA ILE A 685 -47.46 2.28 -16.49
C ILE A 685 -46.54 3.49 -16.68
N ASN A 686 -45.56 3.38 -17.59
CA ASN A 686 -44.64 4.48 -17.86
C ASN A 686 -44.09 4.41 -19.29
N GLU A 687 -43.92 5.58 -19.90
CA GLU A 687 -43.22 5.78 -21.18
C GLU A 687 -42.31 6.98 -21.07
N ALA A 688 -41.04 6.86 -21.54
CA ALA A 688 -40.06 7.94 -21.52
C ALA A 688 -39.14 7.90 -22.75
N ASN A 689 -38.71 9.05 -23.21
CA ASN A 689 -37.67 9.15 -24.21
C ASN A 689 -36.30 9.00 -23.55
N LEU A 690 -35.40 8.32 -24.22
CA LEU A 690 -34.03 8.10 -23.76
C LEU A 690 -33.04 8.84 -24.65
N THR A 691 -31.92 9.22 -24.06
CA THR A 691 -30.79 9.76 -24.82
C THR A 691 -29.81 8.63 -25.17
N ALA A 692 -29.31 8.64 -26.38
CA ALA A 692 -28.28 7.70 -26.80
C ALA A 692 -26.99 7.95 -26.03
N ASN A 693 -26.36 6.89 -25.49
CA ASN A 693 -25.14 6.94 -24.73
C ASN A 693 -23.96 6.35 -25.50
N THR A 694 -22.77 6.80 -25.16
CA THR A 694 -21.50 6.26 -25.64
C THR A 694 -20.57 6.05 -24.45
N PRO A 695 -20.09 4.82 -24.18
CA PRO A 695 -20.42 3.56 -24.88
C PRO A 695 -21.91 3.24 -24.82
N GLN A 696 -22.39 2.38 -25.74
CA GLN A 696 -23.81 2.01 -25.89
C GLN A 696 -24.29 1.19 -24.69
N ALA A 697 -24.63 1.88 -23.62
CA ALA A 697 -25.27 1.35 -22.42
C ALA A 697 -26.26 2.38 -21.91
N GLN A 698 -27.47 1.94 -21.52
CA GLN A 698 -28.52 2.84 -21.05
C GLN A 698 -29.10 2.36 -19.75
N THR A 699 -29.45 3.27 -18.86
CA THR A 699 -30.18 3.01 -17.63
C THR A 699 -31.39 3.94 -17.52
N TYR A 700 -32.45 3.44 -16.91
CA TYR A 700 -33.64 4.22 -16.59
C TYR A 700 -34.28 3.72 -15.31
N SER A 701 -34.67 4.63 -14.41
CA SER A 701 -35.25 4.26 -13.12
C SER A 701 -36.65 4.86 -12.98
N LEU A 702 -37.61 4.05 -12.55
CA LEU A 702 -39.01 4.42 -12.30
C LEU A 702 -39.36 4.15 -10.83
N LYS A 703 -39.76 5.19 -10.10
CA LYS A 703 -40.31 5.02 -8.74
C LYS A 703 -41.76 4.51 -8.80
N ILE A 704 -42.02 3.48 -8.05
CA ILE A 704 -43.33 2.90 -7.80
C ILE A 704 -43.72 3.18 -6.35
N ASN A 705 -44.93 3.66 -6.10
CA ASN A 705 -45.37 4.00 -4.75
C ASN A 705 -46.75 3.41 -4.47
N GLY A 706 -47.01 3.04 -3.20
CA GLY A 706 -48.30 2.69 -2.67
C GLY A 706 -48.86 1.35 -3.19
N ARG A 707 -47.98 0.41 -3.55
CA ARG A 707 -48.45 -0.92 -3.96
C ARG A 707 -48.91 -1.70 -2.73
N LYS A 708 -50.10 -2.32 -2.80
CA LYS A 708 -50.64 -3.21 -1.75
C LYS A 708 -49.91 -4.56 -1.74
N ASN A 709 -50.07 -5.31 -0.65
CA ASN A 709 -49.53 -6.66 -0.59
C ASN A 709 -49.98 -7.50 -1.79
N GLY A 710 -49.01 -8.10 -2.49
CA GLY A 710 -49.25 -8.86 -3.73
C GLY A 710 -47.97 -9.08 -4.51
N LYS A 711 -48.13 -9.76 -5.67
CA LYS A 711 -47.03 -9.94 -6.63
C LYS A 711 -47.31 -9.10 -7.87
N TYR A 712 -46.32 -8.36 -8.31
CA TYR A 712 -46.38 -7.49 -9.48
C TYR A 712 -45.30 -7.93 -10.47
N THR A 713 -45.72 -8.21 -11.71
CA THR A 713 -44.83 -8.63 -12.79
C THR A 713 -44.53 -7.44 -13.67
N TYR A 714 -43.27 -7.11 -13.84
CA TYR A 714 -42.81 -6.02 -14.67
C TYR A 714 -42.02 -6.54 -15.87
N TYR A 715 -42.19 -5.89 -17.02
CA TYR A 715 -41.27 -5.99 -18.14
C TYR A 715 -41.12 -4.61 -18.81
N ALA A 716 -40.02 -4.42 -19.54
CA ALA A 716 -39.75 -3.21 -20.28
C ALA A 716 -39.55 -3.48 -21.77
N GLU A 717 -40.04 -2.58 -22.60
CA GLU A 717 -39.73 -2.51 -24.02
C GLU A 717 -38.73 -1.34 -24.25
N LEU A 718 -37.56 -1.64 -24.80
CA LEU A 718 -36.61 -0.64 -25.29
C LEU A 718 -36.76 -0.57 -26.79
N ILE A 719 -37.03 0.63 -27.32
CA ILE A 719 -37.52 0.87 -28.67
C ILE A 719 -36.59 1.83 -29.42
N ASN A 720 -36.29 1.53 -30.67
CA ASN A 720 -35.69 2.43 -31.66
C ASN A 720 -36.39 2.28 -33.02
N GLU A 721 -35.90 2.95 -34.05
CA GLU A 721 -36.47 2.90 -35.41
C GLU A 721 -36.52 1.47 -36.01
N ALA A 722 -35.60 0.57 -35.57
CA ALA A 722 -35.58 -0.82 -36.02
C ALA A 722 -36.62 -1.72 -35.32
N GLY A 723 -37.26 -1.23 -34.26
CA GLY A 723 -38.27 -1.95 -33.48
C GLY A 723 -37.98 -2.02 -31.99
N ALA A 724 -38.66 -2.90 -31.27
CA ALA A 724 -38.55 -3.07 -29.84
C ALA A 724 -37.79 -4.33 -29.45
N THR A 725 -37.08 -4.27 -28.32
CA THR A 725 -36.52 -5.43 -27.59
C THR A 725 -37.10 -5.43 -26.19
N ILE A 726 -37.60 -6.62 -25.76
CA ILE A 726 -38.34 -6.79 -24.51
C ILE A 726 -37.42 -7.43 -23.47
N SER A 727 -37.47 -6.96 -22.21
CA SER A 727 -36.81 -7.57 -21.07
C SER A 727 -37.41 -8.92 -20.70
N ASP A 728 -36.70 -9.70 -19.89
CA ASP A 728 -37.35 -10.78 -19.12
C ASP A 728 -38.29 -10.19 -18.07
N ASP A 729 -39.24 -10.99 -17.61
CA ASP A 729 -40.18 -10.61 -16.56
C ASP A 729 -39.45 -10.47 -15.22
N LEU A 730 -39.69 -9.37 -14.49
CA LEU A 730 -39.27 -9.13 -13.12
C LEU A 730 -40.48 -9.24 -12.19
N VAL A 731 -40.45 -10.15 -11.22
CA VAL A 731 -41.52 -10.28 -10.22
C VAL A 731 -41.09 -9.60 -8.92
N VAL A 732 -41.85 -8.60 -8.50
CA VAL A 732 -41.70 -7.91 -7.23
C VAL A 732 -42.79 -8.35 -6.26
N SER A 733 -42.39 -8.76 -5.06
CA SER A 733 -43.34 -9.15 -4.00
C SER A 733 -43.43 -8.04 -2.95
N VAL A 734 -44.66 -7.59 -2.66
CA VAL A 734 -44.96 -6.64 -1.58
C VAL A 734 -45.65 -7.41 -0.46
N THR A 735 -45.11 -7.32 0.74
CA THR A 735 -45.57 -8.07 1.92
C THR A 735 -45.92 -7.19 3.12
N GLU A 736 -45.44 -5.96 3.15
CA GLU A 736 -45.54 -5.03 4.28
C GLU A 736 -46.13 -3.65 3.90
N SER A 737 -47.08 -3.60 2.95
CA SER A 737 -47.64 -2.34 2.39
C SER A 737 -48.35 -1.40 3.38
N ASN A 738 -48.39 -1.72 4.66
CA ASN A 738 -49.08 -0.93 5.68
C ASN A 738 -48.19 -0.44 6.81
N LYS A 739 -46.87 -0.39 6.62
CA LYS A 739 -45.92 0.18 7.60
C LYS A 739 -45.49 1.56 7.24
#